data_df97c7f44d898750a53e76fb39938115
#
_entry.id   df97c7f44d898750a53e76fb39938115
#
_cell.length_a   1.000
_cell.length_b   1.000
_cell.length_c   1.000
_cell.angle_alpha   90.00
_cell.angle_beta   90.00
_cell.angle_gamma   90.00
#
_symmetry.space_group_name_H-M   'P 1'
#
loop_
_entity.id
_entity.type
_entity.pdbx_description
1 polymer ?
#
loop_
_entity_poly.entity_id
_entity_poly.type
_entity_poly.pdbx_seq_one_letter_code
_entity_poly.pdbx_strand_id
1 'polypeptide(L)'
;MKTKKIKNGSHSWNFIQTGGLVQLQIASIDDVLHLSELDPKLWVALACPVQGLEFGRETLELLDTDRDGRVRVPEVLAAVEYIRKYFKKPEVIMTEGDTIPLDALGDEAFACGHSPLESAKAVLGILGKNDADSISLEDISGNDKLFSPQVINGDGILPPEAVQDEFAAGVIQDIVTCTGGKEDISKAMGTDREGFTAFFDALRAIQTWRNEAKEKADDIFFLGEETDAAAQAFRAVEAKIDEFFLRCSLAAYDGGAADALHQKEAESLVQAGSPAPDQEATLSERQAALSGRLESLPLAECKADSPLPLGSTVNPAWQERIRAFAEQVVNKIYGVNGQSITRQGWLKIKAKFGPYMAWYASRPENSVSSLSMERINEILASDAEQRIGEKLDEEEKHPPVALATVELKKMLLYRRDFVRLLRNYVSFEDFYDPNRPAVFQCGTLYIDGRSCSLCFRVTDAAKHAAMSPLSQCYLMYCDCERRETGEKMQIAALLSAGSNDNIIVGRNGLFYDQNGNDWDATVVKIVDNPVSIREAFFSPYKKLARLIQEKIAKSAANAESKVSDKMAGAVEKPKDAAASATASVANTKKTDVGTVAAISVAFTGIATVVGGLLHAFLGLGFWIPLGILGIILAISFPSMLIAWFKLRQRNIAPILDASGWAVNGNVRINIPLGTSLTGLPVRPEGSRLDSYDPFSQKKFPVKRVILFGLLALIVIGCFVWILVTPDGIRGVAWTLLDLGRRIAYKFSIPLPR
;
A
#
# COMPACT_ATOMS: atom_id res chain seq x y z
N MET A 1 -17.41 -1.21 38.86
CA MET A 1 -16.18 -1.99 39.19
C MET A 1 -15.40 -1.16 40.22
N LYS A 2 -15.21 -1.62 41.44
CA LYS A 2 -14.38 -0.92 42.43
C LYS A 2 -12.93 -1.16 42.03
N THR A 3 -12.26 -0.18 41.47
CA THR A 3 -10.83 -0.24 41.14
C THR A 3 -10.01 -0.31 42.43
N LYS A 4 -9.39 -1.45 42.64
CA LYS A 4 -8.34 -1.61 43.65
C LYS A 4 -7.18 -0.67 43.24
N LYS A 5 -6.87 0.35 44.04
CA LYS A 5 -5.70 1.19 43.84
C LYS A 5 -4.45 0.30 43.93
N ILE A 6 -3.81 0.05 42.80
CA ILE A 6 -2.50 -0.60 42.75
C ILE A 6 -1.49 0.48 43.15
N LYS A 7 -0.88 0.35 44.30
CA LYS A 7 0.26 1.16 44.76
C LYS A 7 1.53 0.57 44.16
N ASN A 8 1.90 0.95 42.94
CA ASN A 8 3.26 0.77 42.40
C ASN A 8 3.36 1.39 41.01
N GLY A 9 3.24 2.70 40.93
CA GLY A 9 3.58 3.48 39.75
C GLY A 9 3.99 4.86 40.25
N SER A 10 5.06 5.40 39.75
CA SER A 10 5.54 6.74 40.08
C SER A 10 4.69 7.83 39.41
N HIS A 11 3.95 7.46 38.35
CA HIS A 11 3.16 8.38 37.52
C HIS A 11 1.68 8.47 37.92
N SER A 12 1.12 9.68 37.86
CA SER A 12 -0.28 9.96 38.19
C SER A 12 -1.14 10.01 36.94
N TRP A 13 -1.86 8.91 36.67
CA TRP A 13 -2.70 8.77 35.48
C TRP A 13 -4.03 9.53 35.58
N ASN A 14 -4.43 10.22 34.54
CA ASN A 14 -5.74 10.83 34.40
C ASN A 14 -6.65 10.00 33.51
N PHE A 15 -7.77 9.51 34.04
CA PHE A 15 -8.79 8.75 33.31
C PHE A 15 -10.04 9.59 33.14
N ILE A 16 -10.57 9.62 31.93
CA ILE A 16 -11.85 10.27 31.60
C ILE A 16 -12.90 9.20 31.28
N GLN A 17 -14.16 9.56 31.48
CA GLN A 17 -15.28 8.73 31.07
C GLN A 17 -16.09 9.42 29.98
N THR A 18 -16.02 8.89 28.77
CA THR A 18 -16.72 9.43 27.59
C THR A 18 -17.52 8.32 26.89
N GLY A 19 -18.78 8.58 26.55
CA GLY A 19 -19.64 7.58 25.91
C GLY A 19 -19.93 6.32 26.76
N GLY A 20 -19.53 6.32 28.02
CA GLY A 20 -19.59 5.14 28.91
C GLY A 20 -18.32 4.29 28.93
N LEU A 21 -17.32 4.66 28.14
CA LEU A 21 -15.97 4.09 28.14
C LEU A 21 -15.09 4.88 29.14
N VAL A 22 -14.41 4.17 30.03
CA VAL A 22 -13.35 4.73 30.88
C VAL A 22 -12.04 4.53 30.15
N GLN A 23 -11.35 5.60 29.82
CA GLN A 23 -10.15 5.59 29.02
C GLN A 23 -9.10 6.57 29.56
N LEU A 24 -7.83 6.33 29.23
CA LEU A 24 -6.74 7.23 29.55
C LEU A 24 -6.89 8.54 28.78
N GLN A 25 -6.61 9.67 29.44
CA GLN A 25 -6.40 10.96 28.79
C GLN A 25 -4.91 11.20 28.64
N ILE A 26 -4.45 11.37 27.40
CA ILE A 26 -3.05 11.69 27.10
C ILE A 26 -2.93 13.20 27.00
N ALA A 27 -2.54 13.84 28.11
CA ALA A 27 -2.48 15.28 28.24
C ALA A 27 -1.06 15.84 28.24
N SER A 28 -0.07 15.04 28.62
CA SER A 28 1.32 15.45 28.78
C SER A 28 2.30 14.45 28.18
N ILE A 29 3.53 14.88 27.96
CA ILE A 29 4.61 13.99 27.53
C ILE A 29 4.91 12.91 28.60
N ASP A 30 4.74 13.24 29.86
CA ASP A 30 4.94 12.29 30.95
C ASP A 30 3.96 11.11 30.85
N ASP A 31 2.71 11.34 30.42
CA ASP A 31 1.76 10.27 30.16
C ASP A 31 2.27 9.33 29.07
N VAL A 32 2.89 9.86 28.02
CA VAL A 32 3.46 9.08 26.91
C VAL A 32 4.67 8.28 27.37
N LEU A 33 5.61 8.91 28.06
CA LEU A 33 6.87 8.29 28.49
C LEU A 33 6.68 7.20 29.54
N HIS A 34 5.57 7.24 30.31
CA HIS A 34 5.25 6.21 31.31
C HIS A 34 4.29 5.12 30.83
N LEU A 35 3.95 5.07 29.51
CA LEU A 35 3.00 4.09 28.95
C LEU A 35 3.39 2.63 29.25
N SER A 36 4.68 2.33 29.43
CA SER A 36 5.14 1.00 29.82
C SER A 36 4.68 0.56 31.23
N GLU A 37 4.34 1.54 32.10
CA GLU A 37 3.82 1.27 33.44
C GLU A 37 2.29 1.03 33.44
N LEU A 38 1.60 1.36 32.34
CA LEU A 38 0.16 1.19 32.20
C LEU A 38 -0.16 -0.25 31.76
N ASP A 39 -0.96 -0.96 32.57
CA ASP A 39 -1.41 -2.31 32.18
C ASP A 39 -2.14 -2.28 30.83
N PRO A 40 -1.71 -3.07 29.83
CA PRO A 40 -2.35 -3.13 28.52
C PRO A 40 -3.86 -3.42 28.55
N LYS A 41 -4.36 -4.01 29.64
CA LYS A 41 -5.81 -4.20 29.85
C LYS A 41 -6.60 -2.88 29.96
N LEU A 42 -5.90 -1.77 30.20
CA LEU A 42 -6.50 -0.44 30.27
C LEU A 42 -6.44 0.31 28.92
N TRP A 43 -5.75 -0.23 27.93
CA TRP A 43 -5.72 0.29 26.58
C TRP A 43 -7.00 -0.07 25.84
N VAL A 44 -7.54 0.85 25.05
CA VAL A 44 -8.79 0.63 24.32
C VAL A 44 -8.59 -0.32 23.13
N ALA A 45 -7.43 -0.27 22.49
CA ALA A 45 -7.03 -1.24 21.47
C ALA A 45 -5.67 -1.86 21.79
N LEU A 46 -5.45 -3.10 21.38
CA LEU A 46 -4.20 -3.86 21.55
C LEU A 46 -3.48 -4.10 20.24
N ALA A 47 -4.15 -3.91 19.11
CA ALA A 47 -3.58 -3.91 17.79
C ALA A 47 -4.41 -3.06 16.83
N CYS A 48 -3.77 -2.39 15.86
CA CYS A 48 -4.42 -1.73 14.74
C CYS A 48 -3.78 -2.17 13.42
N PRO A 49 -4.53 -2.21 12.31
CA PRO A 49 -3.97 -2.54 11.00
C PRO A 49 -3.11 -1.38 10.47
N VAL A 50 -2.09 -1.71 9.66
CA VAL A 50 -1.25 -0.73 8.98
C VAL A 50 -1.96 -0.09 7.77
N GLN A 51 -2.98 -0.78 7.22
CA GLN A 51 -3.71 -0.34 6.04
C GLN A 51 -5.18 -0.07 6.35
N GLY A 52 -5.79 0.80 5.54
CA GLY A 52 -7.22 1.11 5.64
C GLY A 52 -7.56 2.15 6.69
N LEU A 53 -6.59 2.84 7.25
CA LEU A 53 -6.75 3.95 8.19
C LEU A 53 -6.51 5.28 7.51
N GLU A 54 -7.18 6.31 7.98
CA GLU A 54 -6.92 7.72 7.58
C GLU A 54 -5.79 8.29 8.45
N PHE A 55 -4.61 7.73 8.21
CA PHE A 55 -3.40 8.00 8.98
C PHE A 55 -2.17 7.84 8.08
N GLY A 56 -1.05 8.47 8.44
CA GLY A 56 0.20 8.35 7.70
C GLY A 56 0.67 6.89 7.59
N ARG A 57 0.53 6.31 6.41
CA ARG A 57 0.92 4.92 6.15
C ARG A 57 2.39 4.67 6.48
N GLU A 58 3.27 5.59 6.12
CA GLU A 58 4.71 5.49 6.40
C GLU A 58 4.99 5.38 7.90
N THR A 59 4.25 6.11 8.74
CA THR A 59 4.41 6.05 10.19
C THR A 59 3.99 4.69 10.75
N LEU A 60 2.89 4.12 10.24
CA LEU A 60 2.44 2.79 10.66
C LEU A 60 3.40 1.69 10.21
N GLU A 61 3.94 1.78 8.98
CA GLU A 61 4.96 0.85 8.46
C GLU A 61 6.28 0.91 9.25
N LEU A 62 6.65 2.10 9.77
CA LEU A 62 7.81 2.25 10.64
C LEU A 62 7.58 1.69 12.05
N LEU A 63 6.34 1.70 12.52
CA LEU A 63 5.97 1.11 13.81
C LEU A 63 5.86 -0.42 13.74
N ASP A 64 5.37 -0.96 12.64
CA ASP A 64 5.25 -2.39 12.35
C ASP A 64 6.64 -3.00 12.08
N THR A 65 7.36 -3.29 13.15
CA THR A 65 8.76 -3.73 13.09
C THR A 65 8.92 -5.18 12.64
N ASP A 66 7.93 -6.03 12.92
CA ASP A 66 7.91 -7.44 12.51
C ASP A 66 7.24 -7.65 11.14
N ARG A 67 6.67 -6.58 10.54
CA ARG A 67 6.03 -6.54 9.22
C ARG A 67 4.87 -7.51 9.07
N ASP A 68 4.12 -7.72 10.13
CA ASP A 68 2.94 -8.58 10.09
C ASP A 68 1.66 -7.85 9.62
N GLY A 69 1.76 -6.56 9.32
CA GLY A 69 0.68 -5.70 8.85
C GLY A 69 -0.17 -5.13 9.98
N ARG A 70 0.32 -5.16 11.22
CA ARG A 70 -0.36 -4.63 12.41
C ARG A 70 0.61 -3.97 13.36
N VAL A 71 0.21 -2.87 13.94
CA VAL A 71 0.92 -2.25 15.06
C VAL A 71 0.34 -2.79 16.38
N ARG A 72 1.20 -3.33 17.24
CA ARG A 72 0.85 -3.90 18.55
C ARG A 72 1.46 -3.12 19.71
N VAL A 73 1.00 -3.42 20.92
CA VAL A 73 1.47 -2.77 22.16
C VAL A 73 3.00 -2.76 22.31
N PRO A 74 3.75 -3.87 22.09
CA PRO A 74 5.21 -3.85 22.20
C PRO A 74 5.88 -2.87 21.26
N GLU A 75 5.35 -2.68 20.05
CA GLU A 75 5.89 -1.77 19.04
C GLU A 75 5.64 -0.31 19.40
N VAL A 76 4.45 -0.01 19.93
CA VAL A 76 4.15 1.32 20.47
C VAL A 76 5.08 1.63 21.65
N LEU A 77 5.33 0.67 22.55
CA LEU A 77 6.25 0.86 23.66
C LEU A 77 7.70 1.02 23.19
N ALA A 78 8.12 0.29 22.15
CA ALA A 78 9.44 0.46 21.55
C ALA A 78 9.60 1.88 20.95
N ALA A 79 8.52 2.43 20.33
CA ALA A 79 8.54 3.82 19.86
C ALA A 79 8.63 4.83 21.01
N VAL A 80 7.99 4.57 22.16
CA VAL A 80 8.14 5.42 23.37
C VAL A 80 9.60 5.40 23.85
N GLU A 81 10.24 4.24 23.92
CA GLU A 81 11.65 4.14 24.32
C GLU A 81 12.57 4.83 23.29
N TYR A 82 12.25 4.74 22.00
CA TYR A 82 12.96 5.48 20.96
C TYR A 82 12.85 7.01 21.18
N ILE A 83 11.65 7.50 21.46
CA ILE A 83 11.42 8.91 21.75
C ILE A 83 12.20 9.34 23.00
N ARG A 84 12.16 8.56 24.09
CA ARG A 84 12.90 8.83 25.32
C ARG A 84 14.40 8.92 25.07
N LYS A 85 14.92 8.09 24.18
CA LYS A 85 16.35 7.97 23.89
C LYS A 85 16.87 9.10 23.03
N TYR A 86 16.16 9.46 21.97
CA TYR A 86 16.68 10.31 20.91
C TYR A 86 16.15 11.74 20.92
N PHE A 87 15.14 12.05 21.74
CA PHE A 87 14.67 13.42 21.92
C PHE A 87 15.18 14.00 23.24
N LYS A 88 15.88 15.13 23.16
CA LYS A 88 16.32 15.91 24.32
C LYS A 88 15.13 16.65 24.96
N LYS A 89 14.21 17.13 24.13
CA LYS A 89 12.96 17.80 24.52
C LYS A 89 11.78 17.04 23.92
N PRO A 90 11.36 15.90 24.51
CA PRO A 90 10.31 15.07 23.96
C PRO A 90 8.92 15.74 23.95
N GLU A 91 8.76 16.89 24.65
CA GLU A 91 7.52 17.69 24.66
C GLU A 91 7.11 18.14 23.26
N VAL A 92 8.07 18.23 22.32
CA VAL A 92 7.81 18.63 20.93
C VAL A 92 6.85 17.70 20.22
N ILE A 93 6.75 16.42 20.60
CA ILE A 93 5.82 15.46 20.00
C ILE A 93 4.36 15.72 20.39
N MET A 94 4.10 16.47 21.47
CA MET A 94 2.73 16.76 21.92
C MET A 94 2.00 17.74 21.00
N THR A 95 2.75 18.47 20.17
CA THR A 95 2.23 19.37 19.14
C THR A 95 2.43 18.78 17.77
N GLU A 96 1.37 18.65 16.99
CA GLU A 96 1.46 18.17 15.61
C GLU A 96 2.34 19.11 14.76
N GLY A 97 3.17 18.55 13.91
CA GLY A 97 4.03 19.31 13.02
C GLY A 97 5.07 18.44 12.33
N ASP A 98 5.56 18.90 11.20
CA ASP A 98 6.52 18.22 10.31
C ASP A 98 7.97 18.75 10.47
N THR A 99 8.22 19.58 11.49
CA THR A 99 9.52 20.19 11.77
C THR A 99 9.96 19.92 13.20
N ILE A 100 11.23 19.60 13.43
CA ILE A 100 11.82 19.44 14.77
C ILE A 100 12.86 20.53 14.98
N PRO A 101 12.77 21.34 16.05
CA PRO A 101 13.82 22.26 16.44
C PRO A 101 15.12 21.49 16.75
N LEU A 102 16.27 22.00 16.31
CA LEU A 102 17.56 21.32 16.52
C LEU A 102 17.89 21.16 18.02
N ASP A 103 17.44 22.07 18.86
CA ASP A 103 17.65 22.03 20.30
C ASP A 103 16.80 20.96 21.02
N ALA A 104 15.84 20.35 20.30
CA ALA A 104 15.02 19.23 20.78
C ALA A 104 15.59 17.87 20.41
N LEU A 105 16.61 17.82 19.55
CA LEU A 105 17.31 16.60 19.15
C LEU A 105 18.28 16.16 20.25
N GLY A 106 18.34 14.86 20.49
CA GLY A 106 19.20 14.24 21.51
C GLY A 106 20.66 14.16 21.09
N ASP A 107 21.51 13.95 22.10
CA ASP A 107 22.96 13.78 21.92
C ASP A 107 23.38 12.29 21.86
N GLU A 108 22.45 11.35 22.12
CA GLU A 108 22.74 9.92 22.07
C GLU A 108 22.82 9.42 20.61
N ALA A 109 23.91 8.71 20.30
CA ALA A 109 24.18 8.28 18.92
C ALA A 109 23.16 7.22 18.44
N PHE A 110 22.75 7.34 17.18
CA PHE A 110 22.08 6.29 16.43
C PHE A 110 23.00 5.06 16.24
N ALA A 111 22.45 3.99 15.65
CA ALA A 111 23.24 2.81 15.32
C ALA A 111 24.39 3.10 14.34
N CYS A 112 24.31 4.17 13.57
CA CYS A 112 25.34 4.65 12.65
C CYS A 112 26.50 5.41 13.36
N GLY A 113 26.47 5.57 14.68
CA GLY A 113 27.54 6.21 15.46
C GLY A 113 27.43 7.72 15.61
N HIS A 114 26.45 8.38 14.99
CA HIS A 114 26.24 9.83 15.05
C HIS A 114 24.94 10.17 15.75
N SER A 115 24.93 11.30 16.46
CA SER A 115 23.73 11.77 17.17
C SER A 115 22.67 12.34 16.20
N PRO A 116 21.39 12.42 16.63
CA PRO A 116 20.35 13.10 15.87
C PRO A 116 20.72 14.52 15.47
N LEU A 117 21.36 15.27 16.38
CA LEU A 117 21.77 16.64 16.13
C LEU A 117 22.87 16.74 15.08
N GLU A 118 23.91 15.87 15.14
CA GLU A 118 24.98 15.82 14.15
C GLU A 118 24.42 15.43 12.78
N SER A 119 23.58 14.40 12.74
CA SER A 119 22.90 13.94 11.53
C SER A 119 22.03 15.03 10.89
N ALA A 120 21.28 15.76 11.69
CA ALA A 120 20.46 16.87 11.18
C ALA A 120 21.31 18.02 10.63
N LYS A 121 22.40 18.37 11.30
CA LYS A 121 23.33 19.40 10.82
C LYS A 121 24.04 18.98 9.53
N ALA A 122 24.42 17.71 9.40
CA ALA A 122 25.02 17.19 8.17
C ALA A 122 24.04 17.30 6.98
N VAL A 123 22.79 16.88 7.17
CA VAL A 123 21.73 17.00 6.15
C VAL A 123 21.49 18.48 5.77
N LEU A 124 21.34 19.36 6.76
CA LEU A 124 21.13 20.79 6.52
C LEU A 124 22.34 21.45 5.85
N GLY A 125 23.56 21.02 6.20
CA GLY A 125 24.80 21.45 5.56
C GLY A 125 24.84 21.15 4.07
N ILE A 126 24.48 19.93 3.68
CA ILE A 126 24.36 19.52 2.26
C ILE A 126 23.34 20.36 1.52
N LEU A 127 22.24 20.72 2.17
CA LEU A 127 21.17 21.54 1.60
C LEU A 127 21.54 23.03 1.52
N GLY A 128 22.69 23.44 2.10
CA GLY A 128 23.08 24.84 2.21
C GLY A 128 22.29 25.64 3.23
N LYS A 129 21.64 24.98 4.19
CA LYS A 129 20.80 25.56 5.25
C LYS A 129 21.54 25.61 6.61
N ASN A 130 22.80 26.05 6.62
CA ASN A 130 23.64 26.03 7.84
C ASN A 130 23.11 26.84 9.01
N ASP A 131 22.29 27.88 8.74
CA ASP A 131 21.71 28.78 9.76
C ASP A 131 20.30 28.35 10.18
N ALA A 132 19.81 27.20 9.76
CA ALA A 132 18.48 26.73 10.14
C ALA A 132 18.44 26.28 11.60
N ASP A 133 17.37 26.69 12.32
CA ASP A 133 17.11 26.31 13.72
C ASP A 133 16.33 25.01 13.84
N SER A 134 15.83 24.47 12.73
CA SER A 134 14.99 23.28 12.70
C SER A 134 15.21 22.49 11.42
N ILE A 135 14.88 21.19 11.48
CA ILE A 135 14.84 20.29 10.33
C ILE A 135 13.38 19.89 10.05
N SER A 136 13.01 19.82 8.77
CA SER A 136 11.66 19.49 8.32
C SER A 136 11.60 18.16 7.58
N LEU A 137 10.39 17.61 7.45
CA LEU A 137 10.16 16.42 6.64
C LEU A 137 10.42 16.70 5.15
N GLU A 138 10.19 17.92 4.68
CA GLU A 138 10.48 18.37 3.31
C GLU A 138 11.99 18.37 3.04
N ASP A 139 12.83 18.72 4.02
CA ASP A 139 14.29 18.70 3.87
C ASP A 139 14.82 17.29 3.58
N ILE A 140 14.13 16.27 4.08
CA ILE A 140 14.54 14.86 3.98
C ILE A 140 13.84 14.15 2.82
N SER A 141 12.54 14.43 2.60
CA SER A 141 11.73 13.70 1.64
C SER A 141 11.81 14.30 0.25
N GLY A 142 12.25 13.48 -0.73
CA GLY A 142 12.26 13.88 -2.15
C GLY A 142 13.32 14.93 -2.50
N ASN A 143 14.38 15.07 -1.70
CA ASN A 143 15.44 16.02 -1.97
C ASN A 143 16.63 15.33 -2.67
N ASP A 144 16.62 15.36 -4.01
CA ASP A 144 17.64 14.74 -4.84
C ASP A 144 19.06 15.26 -4.56
N LYS A 145 19.19 16.44 -3.93
CA LYS A 145 20.50 17.00 -3.56
C LYS A 145 21.22 16.17 -2.51
N LEU A 146 20.49 15.49 -1.62
CA LEU A 146 21.08 14.65 -0.57
C LEU A 146 21.79 13.42 -1.13
N PHE A 147 21.39 12.98 -2.31
CA PHE A 147 21.89 11.81 -3.01
C PHE A 147 22.55 12.18 -4.33
N SER A 148 23.11 13.39 -4.42
CA SER A 148 23.88 13.82 -5.58
C SER A 148 25.29 13.24 -5.53
N PRO A 149 25.87 12.76 -6.65
CA PRO A 149 27.24 12.25 -6.69
C PRO A 149 28.32 13.32 -6.40
N GLN A 150 27.93 14.60 -6.32
CA GLN A 150 28.82 15.73 -6.02
C GLN A 150 29.00 15.97 -4.53
N VAL A 151 28.31 15.20 -3.68
CA VAL A 151 28.23 15.43 -2.23
C VAL A 151 28.90 14.29 -1.47
N ILE A 152 29.67 14.64 -0.45
CA ILE A 152 30.16 13.70 0.56
C ILE A 152 28.98 13.26 1.42
N ASN A 153 28.69 11.97 1.44
CA ASN A 153 27.46 11.43 2.00
C ASN A 153 27.66 10.40 3.14
N GLY A 154 28.91 10.05 3.45
CA GLY A 154 29.27 9.20 4.59
C GLY A 154 29.04 7.70 4.40
N ASP A 155 28.88 7.22 3.17
CA ASP A 155 28.74 5.79 2.89
C ASP A 155 30.09 5.07 2.70
N GLY A 156 31.18 5.83 2.71
CA GLY A 156 32.55 5.35 2.56
C GLY A 156 32.99 5.15 1.10
N ILE A 157 32.19 5.62 0.14
CA ILE A 157 32.46 5.52 -1.30
C ILE A 157 32.61 6.93 -1.87
N LEU A 158 33.72 7.21 -2.50
CA LEU A 158 34.04 8.51 -3.09
C LEU A 158 33.91 8.46 -4.62
N PRO A 159 32.83 9.00 -5.20
CA PRO A 159 32.71 9.12 -6.66
C PRO A 159 33.59 10.23 -7.22
N PRO A 160 34.02 10.16 -8.51
CA PRO A 160 34.83 11.19 -9.16
C PRO A 160 34.23 12.59 -9.07
N GLU A 161 32.89 12.70 -9.16
CA GLU A 161 32.13 13.96 -9.16
C GLU A 161 32.14 14.69 -7.81
N ALA A 162 32.43 13.97 -6.71
CA ALA A 162 32.53 14.57 -5.37
C ALA A 162 33.87 15.36 -5.19
N VAL A 163 34.81 15.20 -6.09
CA VAL A 163 36.10 15.85 -6.02
C VAL A 163 36.18 16.98 -7.04
N GLN A 164 36.45 18.21 -6.57
CA GLN A 164 36.53 19.40 -7.44
C GLN A 164 37.79 19.44 -8.30
N ASP A 165 38.85 18.74 -7.89
CA ASP A 165 40.11 18.66 -8.63
C ASP A 165 39.95 17.67 -9.79
N GLU A 166 40.01 18.17 -11.02
CA GLU A 166 39.82 17.39 -12.25
C GLU A 166 40.86 16.26 -12.39
N PHE A 167 42.13 16.49 -11.93
CA PHE A 167 43.13 15.44 -11.97
C PHE A 167 42.83 14.31 -10.96
N ALA A 168 42.53 14.65 -9.72
CA ALA A 168 42.17 13.66 -8.70
C ALA A 168 40.87 12.91 -9.07
N ALA A 169 39.87 13.59 -9.64
CA ALA A 169 38.65 12.95 -10.16
C ALA A 169 38.99 11.95 -11.29
N GLY A 170 39.91 12.31 -12.20
CA GLY A 170 40.43 11.42 -13.24
C GLY A 170 41.16 10.19 -12.66
N VAL A 171 41.91 10.36 -11.56
CA VAL A 171 42.53 9.22 -10.86
C VAL A 171 41.50 8.31 -10.20
N ILE A 172 40.45 8.87 -9.60
CA ILE A 172 39.34 8.05 -9.06
C ILE A 172 38.67 7.26 -10.19
N GLN A 173 38.49 7.85 -11.37
CA GLN A 173 37.96 7.14 -12.55
C GLN A 173 38.90 6.00 -13.00
N ASP A 174 40.21 6.21 -12.91
CA ASP A 174 41.18 5.14 -13.17
C ASP A 174 41.08 4.03 -12.13
N ILE A 175 40.93 4.37 -10.84
CA ILE A 175 40.69 3.40 -9.77
C ILE A 175 39.44 2.57 -10.07
N VAL A 176 38.30 3.21 -10.34
CA VAL A 176 37.04 2.55 -10.66
C VAL A 176 37.20 1.60 -11.86
N THR A 177 37.87 2.07 -12.90
CA THR A 177 38.07 1.25 -14.11
C THR A 177 38.96 0.04 -13.84
N CYS A 178 39.97 0.18 -13.00
CA CYS A 178 40.97 -0.85 -12.72
C CYS A 178 40.51 -1.85 -11.64
N THR A 179 39.79 -1.40 -10.61
CA THR A 179 39.37 -2.22 -9.47
C THR A 179 37.90 -2.68 -9.55
N GLY A 180 37.13 -2.15 -10.52
CA GLY A 180 35.70 -2.40 -10.69
C GLY A 180 34.82 -1.42 -9.90
N GLY A 181 35.37 -0.62 -8.99
CA GLY A 181 34.66 0.37 -8.20
C GLY A 181 33.56 -0.23 -7.28
N LYS A 182 32.93 0.65 -6.53
CA LYS A 182 31.71 0.35 -5.75
C LYS A 182 30.64 1.39 -6.09
N GLU A 183 29.39 0.98 -6.03
CA GLU A 183 28.27 1.87 -6.28
C GLU A 183 27.98 2.70 -5.03
N ASP A 184 28.09 4.02 -5.15
CA ASP A 184 27.69 5.01 -4.15
C ASP A 184 26.16 5.09 -4.07
N ILE A 185 25.64 5.63 -2.98
CA ILE A 185 24.19 5.79 -2.77
C ILE A 185 23.54 6.68 -3.84
N SER A 186 24.30 7.56 -4.49
CA SER A 186 23.87 8.34 -5.65
C SER A 186 23.75 7.53 -6.93
N LYS A 187 24.12 6.23 -6.90
CA LYS A 187 24.29 5.31 -8.05
C LYS A 187 25.48 5.64 -8.95
N ALA A 188 26.32 6.57 -8.60
CA ALA A 188 27.60 6.78 -9.26
C ALA A 188 28.59 5.71 -8.82
N MET A 189 29.52 5.37 -9.71
CA MET A 189 30.61 4.46 -9.38
C MET A 189 31.76 5.25 -8.74
N GLY A 190 32.21 4.80 -7.57
CA GLY A 190 33.27 5.43 -6.81
C GLY A 190 34.28 4.43 -6.27
N THR A 191 35.21 4.90 -5.47
CA THR A 191 36.20 4.08 -4.77
C THR A 191 36.02 4.17 -3.27
N ASP A 192 36.22 3.07 -2.60
CA ASP A 192 36.36 3.03 -1.14
C ASP A 192 37.83 2.99 -0.73
N ARG A 193 38.12 2.99 0.59
CA ARG A 193 39.45 2.91 1.16
C ARG A 193 40.24 1.68 0.69
N GLU A 194 39.60 0.55 0.56
CA GLU A 194 40.21 -0.70 0.13
C GLU A 194 40.63 -0.63 -1.33
N GLY A 195 39.73 -0.19 -2.23
CA GLY A 195 40.05 0.00 -3.66
C GLY A 195 41.14 1.03 -3.90
N PHE A 196 41.07 2.16 -3.17
CA PHE A 196 42.09 3.19 -3.19
C PHE A 196 43.49 2.63 -2.81
N THR A 197 43.58 1.95 -1.66
CA THR A 197 44.86 1.39 -1.18
C THR A 197 45.41 0.34 -2.15
N ALA A 198 44.54 -0.59 -2.57
CA ALA A 198 44.92 -1.64 -3.52
C ALA A 198 45.44 -1.08 -4.86
N PHE A 199 44.82 0.01 -5.35
CA PHE A 199 45.23 0.66 -6.58
C PHE A 199 46.64 1.27 -6.46
N PHE A 200 46.90 2.09 -5.43
CA PHE A 200 48.22 2.72 -5.26
C PHE A 200 49.33 1.70 -4.96
N ASP A 201 49.01 0.63 -4.21
CA ASP A 201 49.96 -0.46 -4.00
C ASP A 201 50.27 -1.20 -5.30
N ALA A 202 49.25 -1.40 -6.14
CA ALA A 202 49.45 -1.99 -7.47
C ALA A 202 50.30 -1.10 -8.40
N LEU A 203 50.09 0.22 -8.36
CA LEU A 203 50.92 1.19 -9.11
C LEU A 203 52.37 1.11 -8.67
N ARG A 204 52.66 1.11 -7.35
CA ARG A 204 54.00 1.00 -6.78
C ARG A 204 54.68 -0.33 -7.16
N ALA A 205 53.91 -1.43 -7.14
CA ALA A 205 54.43 -2.73 -7.55
C ALA A 205 54.87 -2.74 -9.01
N ILE A 206 54.10 -2.13 -9.93
CA ILE A 206 54.50 -2.01 -11.35
C ILE A 206 55.71 -1.09 -11.50
N GLN A 207 55.74 0.04 -10.79
CA GLN A 207 56.87 0.95 -10.81
C GLN A 207 58.16 0.26 -10.32
N THR A 208 58.08 -0.48 -9.21
CA THR A 208 59.21 -1.25 -8.66
C THR A 208 59.69 -2.29 -9.67
N TRP A 209 58.78 -3.08 -10.24
CA TRP A 209 59.08 -4.05 -11.28
C TRP A 209 59.75 -3.42 -12.48
N ARG A 210 59.34 -2.22 -12.92
CA ARG A 210 59.97 -1.51 -14.05
C ARG A 210 61.31 -0.92 -13.67
N ASN A 211 61.49 -0.42 -12.47
CA ASN A 211 62.75 0.13 -11.99
C ASN A 211 63.82 -0.96 -11.80
N GLU A 212 63.47 -2.17 -11.36
CA GLU A 212 64.38 -3.32 -11.33
C GLU A 212 64.90 -3.68 -12.71
N ALA A 213 64.07 -3.51 -13.74
CA ALA A 213 64.53 -3.71 -15.12
C ALA A 213 65.48 -2.64 -15.61
N LYS A 214 65.37 -1.38 -15.12
CA LYS A 214 66.28 -0.30 -15.45
C LYS A 214 67.68 -0.53 -14.89
N GLU A 215 67.77 -1.18 -13.71
CA GLU A 215 69.09 -1.52 -13.10
C GLU A 215 69.83 -2.59 -13.89
N LYS A 216 69.10 -3.45 -14.65
CA LYS A 216 69.66 -4.48 -15.55
C LYS A 216 69.41 -4.15 -17.02
N ALA A 217 69.43 -2.87 -17.39
CA ALA A 217 68.95 -2.40 -18.68
C ALA A 217 69.70 -3.02 -19.86
N ASP A 218 71.01 -3.19 -19.75
CA ASP A 218 71.86 -3.75 -20.84
C ASP A 218 71.44 -5.23 -21.16
N ASP A 219 71.02 -5.98 -20.18
CA ASP A 219 70.60 -7.37 -20.39
C ASP A 219 69.15 -7.51 -20.80
N ILE A 220 68.26 -6.69 -20.20
CA ILE A 220 66.79 -6.76 -20.40
C ILE A 220 66.37 -5.97 -21.63
N PHE A 221 66.84 -4.71 -21.74
CA PHE A 221 66.51 -3.80 -22.82
C PHE A 221 67.69 -3.67 -23.84
N PHE A 222 68.22 -4.79 -24.28
CA PHE A 222 69.43 -4.86 -25.14
C PHE A 222 69.26 -4.18 -26.51
N LEU A 223 68.07 -3.79 -26.94
CA LEU A 223 67.74 -2.93 -28.09
C LEU A 223 67.32 -1.51 -27.67
N GLY A 224 67.46 -1.15 -26.41
CA GLY A 224 66.94 0.11 -25.85
C GLY A 224 65.40 0.21 -25.90
N GLU A 225 64.90 1.35 -26.32
CA GLU A 225 63.45 1.61 -26.42
C GLU A 225 62.72 0.68 -27.42
N GLU A 226 63.43 0.07 -28.36
CA GLU A 226 62.90 -0.80 -29.37
C GLU A 226 62.69 -2.26 -28.86
N THR A 227 63.19 -2.59 -27.65
CA THR A 227 63.10 -3.97 -27.11
C THR A 227 61.70 -4.46 -26.91
N ASP A 228 60.80 -3.62 -26.46
CA ASP A 228 59.37 -3.99 -26.23
C ASP A 228 58.70 -4.38 -27.55
N ALA A 229 58.89 -3.61 -28.63
CA ALA A 229 58.34 -3.91 -29.95
C ALA A 229 58.95 -5.18 -30.54
N ALA A 230 60.30 -5.32 -30.39
CA ALA A 230 61.02 -6.51 -30.82
C ALA A 230 60.55 -7.78 -30.07
N ALA A 231 60.30 -7.66 -28.75
CA ALA A 231 59.80 -8.76 -27.93
C ALA A 231 58.35 -9.17 -28.31
N GLN A 232 57.51 -8.21 -28.66
CA GLN A 232 56.18 -8.51 -29.20
C GLN A 232 56.26 -9.30 -30.53
N ALA A 233 57.12 -8.82 -31.44
CA ALA A 233 57.32 -9.52 -32.71
C ALA A 233 57.91 -10.94 -32.52
N PHE A 234 58.83 -11.07 -31.53
CA PHE A 234 59.40 -12.37 -31.18
C PHE A 234 58.34 -13.33 -30.62
N ARG A 235 57.56 -12.90 -29.63
CA ARG A 235 56.49 -13.73 -29.01
C ARG A 235 55.43 -14.14 -30.02
N ALA A 236 55.08 -13.28 -30.97
CA ALA A 236 54.09 -13.55 -31.99
C ALA A 236 54.44 -14.74 -32.90
N VAL A 237 55.76 -15.09 -32.99
CA VAL A 237 56.23 -16.16 -33.87
C VAL A 237 56.96 -17.29 -33.15
N GLU A 238 57.33 -17.12 -31.86
CA GLU A 238 58.20 -18.04 -31.10
C GLU A 238 57.71 -19.48 -31.19
N ALA A 239 56.51 -19.78 -30.82
CA ALA A 239 55.94 -21.15 -30.81
C ALA A 239 55.95 -21.76 -32.20
N LYS A 240 55.74 -20.95 -33.23
CA LYS A 240 55.62 -21.44 -34.58
C LYS A 240 57.02 -21.67 -35.24
N ILE A 241 58.00 -20.88 -34.88
CA ILE A 241 59.42 -21.09 -35.28
C ILE A 241 59.97 -22.31 -34.54
N ASP A 242 59.68 -22.49 -33.26
CA ASP A 242 60.06 -23.71 -32.52
C ASP A 242 59.48 -24.97 -33.18
N GLU A 243 58.22 -24.94 -33.56
CA GLU A 243 57.54 -26.02 -34.31
C GLU A 243 58.28 -26.31 -35.62
N PHE A 244 58.61 -25.27 -36.37
CA PHE A 244 59.34 -25.44 -37.64
C PHE A 244 60.68 -26.19 -37.45
N PHE A 245 61.51 -25.74 -36.50
CA PHE A 245 62.81 -26.39 -36.23
C PHE A 245 62.66 -27.77 -35.61
N LEU A 246 61.60 -28.04 -34.85
CA LEU A 246 61.26 -29.37 -34.33
C LEU A 246 60.92 -30.31 -35.50
N ARG A 247 60.13 -29.84 -36.47
CA ARG A 247 59.79 -30.62 -37.70
C ARG A 247 61.05 -30.86 -38.58
N CYS A 248 61.92 -29.90 -38.70
CA CYS A 248 63.23 -30.10 -39.38
C CYS A 248 64.05 -31.18 -38.67
N SER A 249 64.04 -31.19 -37.32
CA SER A 249 64.74 -32.23 -36.54
C SER A 249 64.10 -33.61 -36.71
N LEU A 250 62.78 -33.68 -36.85
CA LEU A 250 62.07 -34.91 -37.15
C LEU A 250 62.42 -35.43 -38.58
N ALA A 251 62.50 -34.54 -39.57
CA ALA A 251 62.90 -34.87 -40.92
C ALA A 251 64.35 -35.36 -41.00
N ALA A 252 65.27 -34.84 -40.15
CA ALA A 252 66.64 -35.31 -40.02
C ALA A 252 66.68 -36.71 -39.35
N TYR A 253 65.82 -37.01 -38.45
CA TYR A 253 65.73 -38.30 -37.73
C TYR A 253 65.07 -39.38 -38.58
N ASP A 254 63.87 -39.09 -39.17
CA ASP A 254 63.10 -39.96 -39.98
C ASP A 254 62.32 -39.16 -41.05
N GLY A 255 62.86 -39.17 -42.27
CA GLY A 255 62.22 -38.48 -43.40
C GLY A 255 60.84 -39.00 -43.75
N GLY A 256 60.62 -40.31 -43.59
CA GLY A 256 59.30 -40.91 -43.89
C GLY A 256 58.21 -40.49 -42.92
N ALA A 257 58.53 -40.28 -41.64
CA ALA A 257 57.59 -39.76 -40.65
C ALA A 257 57.23 -38.27 -40.91
N ALA A 258 58.21 -37.49 -41.35
CA ALA A 258 58.00 -36.10 -41.74
C ALA A 258 57.07 -35.96 -42.96
N ASP A 259 57.29 -36.80 -43.99
CA ASP A 259 56.45 -36.83 -45.19
C ASP A 259 55.01 -37.29 -44.87
N ALA A 260 54.84 -38.31 -44.03
CA ALA A 260 53.51 -38.81 -43.61
C ALA A 260 52.73 -37.73 -42.82
N LEU A 261 53.41 -36.94 -41.97
CA LEU A 261 52.80 -35.85 -41.25
C LEU A 261 52.37 -34.74 -42.22
N HIS A 262 53.17 -34.42 -43.20
CA HIS A 262 52.88 -33.39 -44.21
C HIS A 262 51.69 -33.82 -45.11
N GLN A 263 51.60 -35.09 -45.49
CA GLN A 263 50.45 -35.63 -46.24
C GLN A 263 49.14 -35.54 -45.47
N LYS A 264 49.13 -35.88 -44.18
CA LYS A 264 47.96 -35.76 -43.32
C LYS A 264 47.48 -34.31 -43.20
N GLU A 265 48.40 -33.35 -43.09
CA GLU A 265 48.05 -31.94 -42.98
C GLU A 265 47.49 -31.41 -44.32
N ALA A 266 48.08 -31.84 -45.48
CA ALA A 266 47.57 -31.51 -46.81
C ALA A 266 46.17 -32.09 -47.06
N GLU A 267 45.90 -33.34 -46.66
CA GLU A 267 44.61 -33.98 -46.75
C GLU A 267 43.56 -33.21 -45.89
N SER A 268 43.94 -32.74 -44.72
CA SER A 268 43.03 -31.98 -43.85
C SER A 268 42.63 -30.62 -44.46
N LEU A 269 43.48 -30.02 -45.29
CA LEU A 269 43.15 -28.80 -46.04
C LEU A 269 42.16 -29.07 -47.16
N VAL A 270 42.35 -30.18 -47.88
CA VAL A 270 41.43 -30.58 -48.98
C VAL A 270 40.03 -30.86 -48.42
N GLN A 271 39.95 -31.53 -47.28
CA GLN A 271 38.67 -31.78 -46.61
C GLN A 271 37.99 -30.52 -46.13
N ALA A 272 38.73 -29.47 -45.75
CA ALA A 272 38.20 -28.19 -45.29
C ALA A 272 37.66 -27.31 -46.43
N GLY A 273 38.13 -27.50 -47.65
CA GLY A 273 37.62 -26.81 -48.84
C GLY A 273 36.29 -27.39 -49.37
N SER A 274 35.90 -28.58 -48.90
CA SER A 274 34.67 -29.22 -49.30
C SER A 274 33.56 -28.87 -48.32
N PRO A 275 32.44 -28.27 -48.76
CA PRO A 275 31.34 -27.94 -47.87
C PRO A 275 30.68 -29.22 -47.37
N ALA A 276 30.43 -29.31 -46.07
CA ALA A 276 29.48 -30.28 -45.50
C ALA A 276 28.09 -29.99 -46.09
N PRO A 277 27.32 -31.01 -46.49
CA PRO A 277 26.10 -30.83 -47.28
C PRO A 277 24.96 -30.07 -46.58
N ASP A 278 25.04 -29.75 -45.30
CA ASP A 278 23.90 -29.28 -44.52
C ASP A 278 24.11 -27.96 -43.74
N GLN A 279 25.16 -27.16 -44.04
CA GLN A 279 25.33 -25.83 -43.38
C GLN A 279 25.64 -24.72 -44.39
N GLU A 280 24.70 -23.77 -44.53
CA GLU A 280 24.90 -22.49 -45.20
C GLU A 280 25.76 -21.56 -44.29
N ALA A 281 27.07 -21.84 -44.22
CA ALA A 281 28.02 -20.93 -43.61
C ALA A 281 28.25 -19.74 -44.53
N THR A 282 28.25 -18.54 -43.95
CA THR A 282 28.54 -17.29 -44.67
C THR A 282 29.96 -17.29 -45.26
N LEU A 283 30.19 -16.51 -46.31
CA LEU A 283 31.51 -16.34 -46.89
C LEU A 283 32.60 -15.94 -45.90
N SER A 284 32.25 -15.08 -44.91
CA SER A 284 33.16 -14.64 -43.86
C SER A 284 33.53 -15.77 -42.90
N GLU A 285 32.61 -16.65 -42.54
CA GLU A 285 32.87 -17.79 -41.64
C GLU A 285 33.77 -18.83 -42.34
N ARG A 286 33.55 -19.06 -43.64
CA ARG A 286 34.40 -19.93 -44.44
C ARG A 286 35.82 -19.38 -44.57
N GLN A 287 35.97 -18.08 -44.78
CA GLN A 287 37.27 -17.40 -44.86
C GLN A 287 38.01 -17.44 -43.52
N ALA A 288 37.30 -17.23 -42.37
CA ALA A 288 37.88 -17.33 -41.04
C ALA A 288 38.32 -18.78 -40.73
N ALA A 289 37.50 -19.77 -41.06
CA ALA A 289 37.84 -21.18 -40.87
C ALA A 289 39.05 -21.61 -41.72
N LEU A 290 39.15 -21.13 -42.97
CA LEU A 290 40.27 -21.39 -43.84
C LEU A 290 41.56 -20.71 -43.34
N SER A 291 41.45 -19.46 -42.88
CA SER A 291 42.55 -18.70 -42.28
C SER A 291 43.11 -19.40 -41.04
N GLY A 292 42.23 -19.83 -40.10
CA GLY A 292 42.65 -20.57 -38.91
C GLY A 292 43.36 -21.90 -39.20
N ARG A 293 42.95 -22.56 -40.26
CA ARG A 293 43.62 -23.79 -40.69
C ARG A 293 44.97 -23.54 -41.40
N LEU A 294 45.07 -22.48 -42.21
CA LEU A 294 46.34 -22.04 -42.75
C LEU A 294 47.34 -21.67 -41.66
N GLU A 295 46.88 -21.06 -40.57
CA GLU A 295 47.73 -20.75 -39.38
C GLU A 295 48.25 -22.04 -38.71
N SER A 296 47.55 -23.17 -38.76
CA SER A 296 47.98 -24.43 -38.15
C SER A 296 49.10 -25.15 -38.98
N LEU A 297 49.23 -24.83 -40.24
CA LEU A 297 50.24 -25.47 -41.11
C LEU A 297 51.66 -24.98 -40.77
N PRO A 298 52.72 -25.75 -41.20
CA PRO A 298 54.11 -25.35 -41.05
C PRO A 298 54.43 -23.98 -41.67
N LEU A 299 55.40 -23.28 -41.10
CA LEU A 299 55.86 -21.96 -41.59
C LEU A 299 56.45 -22.03 -43.00
N ALA A 300 57.18 -23.08 -43.30
CA ALA A 300 57.79 -23.36 -44.58
C ALA A 300 58.04 -24.86 -44.73
N GLU A 301 58.59 -25.26 -45.89
CA GLU A 301 58.98 -26.64 -46.16
C GLU A 301 60.05 -27.10 -45.15
N CYS A 302 59.78 -28.18 -44.44
CA CYS A 302 60.66 -28.67 -43.36
C CYS A 302 61.55 -29.78 -43.90
N LYS A 303 62.82 -29.48 -44.17
CA LYS A 303 63.87 -30.44 -44.54
C LYS A 303 64.89 -30.51 -43.43
N ALA A 304 65.71 -31.61 -43.43
CA ALA A 304 66.81 -31.75 -42.48
C ALA A 304 67.72 -30.53 -42.52
N ASP A 305 68.03 -29.93 -41.37
CA ASP A 305 68.90 -28.77 -41.17
C ASP A 305 68.57 -27.53 -42.04
N SER A 306 67.35 -27.44 -42.55
CA SER A 306 66.92 -26.31 -43.38
C SER A 306 66.80 -25.01 -42.57
N PRO A 307 67.31 -23.88 -43.06
CA PRO A 307 67.06 -22.59 -42.45
C PRO A 307 65.63 -22.13 -42.72
N LEU A 308 65.03 -21.43 -41.77
CA LEU A 308 63.73 -20.84 -41.96
C LEU A 308 63.86 -19.61 -42.87
N PRO A 309 63.13 -19.57 -44.00
CA PRO A 309 63.08 -18.36 -44.83
C PRO A 309 62.30 -17.26 -44.13
N LEU A 310 62.75 -15.99 -44.28
CA LEU A 310 62.06 -14.81 -43.67
C LEU A 310 61.34 -13.95 -44.73
N GLY A 311 61.24 -14.45 -45.96
CA GLY A 311 60.67 -13.75 -47.11
C GLY A 311 59.30 -14.28 -47.55
N SER A 312 59.02 -14.15 -48.86
CA SER A 312 57.68 -14.50 -49.44
C SER A 312 57.40 -16.01 -49.55
N THR A 313 58.33 -16.88 -49.25
CA THR A 313 58.21 -18.33 -49.31
C THR A 313 57.65 -18.95 -48.01
N VAL A 314 57.18 -18.11 -47.08
CA VAL A 314 56.57 -18.53 -45.81
C VAL A 314 55.10 -18.68 -45.97
N ASN A 315 54.47 -19.50 -45.10
CA ASN A 315 53.03 -19.65 -45.00
C ASN A 315 52.31 -18.30 -45.00
N PRO A 316 51.38 -18.06 -45.95
CA PRO A 316 50.73 -16.78 -46.12
C PRO A 316 50.08 -16.20 -44.83
N ALA A 317 49.54 -17.07 -43.99
CA ALA A 317 48.91 -16.67 -42.74
C ALA A 317 49.94 -16.09 -41.72
N TRP A 318 51.22 -16.37 -41.86
CA TRP A 318 52.27 -15.94 -40.95
C TRP A 318 53.19 -14.92 -41.58
N GLN A 319 53.01 -14.55 -42.84
CA GLN A 319 53.89 -13.69 -43.60
C GLN A 319 54.14 -12.33 -42.97
N GLU A 320 53.09 -11.65 -42.48
CA GLU A 320 53.20 -10.35 -41.83
C GLU A 320 53.95 -10.45 -40.50
N ARG A 321 53.64 -11.46 -39.69
CA ARG A 321 54.27 -11.70 -38.39
C ARG A 321 55.79 -12.02 -38.57
N ILE A 322 56.12 -12.85 -39.56
CA ILE A 322 57.53 -13.17 -39.87
C ILE A 322 58.25 -11.96 -40.42
N ARG A 323 57.63 -11.11 -41.24
CA ARG A 323 58.21 -9.85 -41.71
C ARG A 323 58.48 -8.93 -40.54
N ALA A 324 57.54 -8.70 -39.67
CA ALA A 324 57.72 -7.91 -38.48
C ALA A 324 58.87 -8.44 -37.59
N PHE A 325 58.92 -9.75 -37.39
CA PHE A 325 60.04 -10.41 -36.71
C PHE A 325 61.38 -10.19 -37.40
N ALA A 326 61.43 -10.33 -38.72
CA ALA A 326 62.66 -10.09 -39.48
C ALA A 326 63.17 -8.62 -39.33
N GLU A 327 62.27 -7.67 -39.47
CA GLU A 327 62.55 -6.24 -39.39
C GLU A 327 62.93 -5.78 -37.96
N GLN A 328 62.15 -6.18 -36.99
CA GLN A 328 62.30 -5.68 -35.61
C GLN A 328 63.26 -6.50 -34.76
N VAL A 329 63.52 -7.75 -35.11
CA VAL A 329 64.41 -8.63 -34.35
C VAL A 329 65.67 -9.00 -35.12
N VAL A 330 65.52 -9.72 -36.26
CA VAL A 330 66.65 -10.31 -36.93
C VAL A 330 67.62 -9.24 -37.50
N ASN A 331 67.07 -8.26 -38.19
CA ASN A 331 67.87 -7.16 -38.80
C ASN A 331 68.51 -6.28 -37.72
N LYS A 332 67.90 -6.08 -36.58
CA LYS A 332 68.43 -5.29 -35.47
C LYS A 332 69.54 -6.02 -34.73
N ILE A 333 69.45 -7.34 -34.56
CA ILE A 333 70.44 -8.14 -33.83
C ILE A 333 71.64 -8.41 -34.70
N TYR A 334 71.46 -8.69 -36.01
CA TYR A 334 72.54 -9.09 -36.89
C TYR A 334 73.03 -7.99 -37.85
N GLY A 335 72.38 -6.82 -37.90
CA GLY A 335 72.77 -5.67 -38.70
C GLY A 335 72.71 -5.88 -40.21
N VAL A 336 72.04 -6.90 -40.72
CA VAL A 336 71.91 -7.25 -42.14
C VAL A 336 70.48 -7.65 -42.45
N ASN A 337 69.99 -7.41 -43.68
CA ASN A 337 68.72 -7.94 -44.19
C ASN A 337 68.84 -9.48 -44.34
N GLY A 338 68.59 -10.21 -43.27
CA GLY A 338 68.62 -11.67 -43.23
C GLY A 338 67.47 -12.25 -44.03
N GLN A 339 67.77 -13.02 -45.10
CA GLN A 339 66.72 -13.69 -45.88
C GLN A 339 66.31 -15.01 -45.26
N SER A 340 67.04 -15.52 -44.29
CA SER A 340 66.72 -16.76 -43.56
C SER A 340 67.41 -16.81 -42.20
N ILE A 341 66.96 -17.61 -41.31
CA ILE A 341 67.48 -17.87 -39.98
C ILE A 341 67.78 -19.35 -39.79
N THR A 342 68.99 -19.70 -39.30
CA THR A 342 69.32 -21.08 -38.93
C THR A 342 68.82 -21.41 -37.49
N ARG A 343 68.77 -22.68 -37.17
CA ARG A 343 68.41 -23.15 -35.81
C ARG A 343 69.36 -22.53 -34.73
N GLN A 344 70.68 -22.48 -35.02
CA GLN A 344 71.59 -21.85 -34.08
C GLN A 344 71.41 -20.36 -33.96
N GLY A 345 71.06 -19.65 -35.06
CA GLY A 345 70.65 -18.26 -35.01
C GLY A 345 69.39 -18.02 -34.17
N TRP A 346 68.39 -18.86 -34.34
CA TRP A 346 67.16 -18.86 -33.55
C TRP A 346 67.45 -19.04 -32.06
N LEU A 347 68.23 -20.04 -31.67
CA LEU A 347 68.58 -20.28 -30.26
C LEU A 347 69.38 -19.10 -29.65
N LYS A 348 70.24 -18.42 -30.43
CA LYS A 348 70.90 -17.20 -29.99
C LYS A 348 69.95 -16.04 -29.75
N ILE A 349 68.93 -15.87 -30.61
CA ILE A 349 67.86 -14.89 -30.42
C ILE A 349 67.10 -15.21 -29.15
N LYS A 350 66.65 -16.47 -28.96
CA LYS A 350 65.96 -16.90 -27.74
C LYS A 350 66.80 -16.62 -26.49
N ALA A 351 68.08 -16.91 -26.52
CA ALA A 351 68.95 -16.64 -25.38
C ALA A 351 69.09 -15.13 -25.07
N LYS A 352 69.07 -14.27 -26.10
CA LYS A 352 69.10 -12.79 -25.93
C LYS A 352 67.75 -12.27 -25.34
N PHE A 353 66.59 -12.81 -25.74
CA PHE A 353 65.32 -12.45 -25.19
C PHE A 353 65.01 -13.11 -23.83
N GLY A 354 65.80 -14.12 -23.43
CA GLY A 354 65.61 -14.83 -22.18
C GLY A 354 65.46 -13.93 -20.93
N PRO A 355 66.41 -13.01 -20.68
CA PRO A 355 66.32 -12.06 -19.57
C PRO A 355 65.07 -11.18 -19.62
N TYR A 356 64.72 -10.65 -20.82
CA TYR A 356 63.51 -9.86 -21.03
C TYR A 356 62.24 -10.69 -20.77
N MET A 357 62.16 -11.91 -21.28
CA MET A 357 60.99 -12.79 -21.09
C MET A 357 60.81 -13.20 -19.63
N ALA A 358 61.91 -13.49 -18.92
CA ALA A 358 61.87 -13.79 -17.48
C ALA A 358 61.37 -12.60 -16.68
N TRP A 359 61.88 -11.40 -16.98
CA TRP A 359 61.41 -10.17 -16.39
C TRP A 359 59.96 -9.87 -16.73
N TYR A 360 59.55 -10.01 -18.00
CA TYR A 360 58.17 -9.80 -18.44
C TYR A 360 57.22 -10.80 -17.79
N ALA A 361 57.62 -12.07 -17.62
CA ALA A 361 56.82 -13.10 -16.94
C ALA A 361 56.70 -12.83 -15.43
N SER A 362 57.64 -12.09 -14.83
CA SER A 362 57.53 -11.62 -13.44
C SER A 362 56.70 -10.36 -13.27
N ARG A 363 56.06 -9.87 -14.36
CA ARG A 363 55.16 -8.72 -14.29
C ARG A 363 54.03 -8.99 -13.30
N PRO A 364 53.82 -8.11 -12.31
CA PRO A 364 52.67 -8.27 -11.41
C PRO A 364 51.35 -8.30 -12.20
N GLU A 365 50.64 -9.40 -12.11
CA GLU A 365 49.27 -9.49 -12.61
C GLU A 365 48.35 -8.78 -11.59
N ASN A 366 48.09 -7.51 -11.84
CA ASN A 366 47.26 -6.68 -10.99
C ASN A 366 46.25 -5.84 -11.82
N SER A 367 45.32 -5.20 -11.12
CA SER A 367 44.22 -4.45 -11.71
C SER A 367 44.67 -3.29 -12.61
N VAL A 368 45.87 -2.67 -12.36
CA VAL A 368 46.34 -1.50 -13.08
C VAL A 368 47.14 -1.84 -14.36
N SER A 369 47.14 -3.10 -14.76
CA SER A 369 47.87 -3.56 -15.95
C SER A 369 47.39 -2.93 -17.27
N SER A 370 46.19 -2.36 -17.27
CA SER A 370 45.59 -1.66 -18.42
C SER A 370 46.12 -0.20 -18.59
N LEU A 371 46.70 0.39 -17.56
CA LEU A 371 47.19 1.76 -17.60
C LEU A 371 48.52 1.85 -18.31
N SER A 372 48.74 2.96 -19.06
CA SER A 372 50.05 3.25 -19.69
C SER A 372 51.07 3.61 -18.62
N MET A 373 52.33 3.33 -18.89
CA MET A 373 53.43 3.70 -17.99
C MET A 373 53.55 5.20 -17.76
N GLU A 374 53.21 6.01 -18.76
CA GLU A 374 53.16 7.47 -18.64
C GLU A 374 52.13 7.88 -17.59
N ARG A 375 50.92 7.31 -17.66
CA ARG A 375 49.86 7.58 -16.71
C ARG A 375 50.19 7.12 -15.28
N ILE A 376 50.81 5.95 -15.13
CA ILE A 376 51.31 5.45 -13.85
C ILE A 376 52.31 6.42 -13.22
N ASN A 377 53.31 6.88 -14.01
CA ASN A 377 54.33 7.81 -13.52
C ASN A 377 53.73 9.19 -13.18
N GLU A 378 52.76 9.66 -13.98
CA GLU A 378 52.05 10.92 -13.74
C GLU A 378 51.31 10.88 -12.39
N ILE A 379 50.54 9.80 -12.15
CA ILE A 379 49.79 9.62 -10.90
C ILE A 379 50.73 9.56 -9.69
N LEU A 380 51.79 8.74 -9.76
CA LEU A 380 52.72 8.57 -8.65
C LEU A 380 53.60 9.80 -8.39
N ALA A 381 53.82 10.68 -9.39
CA ALA A 381 54.54 11.95 -9.24
C ALA A 381 53.66 13.08 -8.70
N SER A 382 52.34 12.92 -8.72
CA SER A 382 51.37 13.91 -8.26
C SER A 382 51.07 13.77 -6.76
N ASP A 383 50.34 14.74 -6.21
CA ASP A 383 49.80 14.71 -4.84
C ASP A 383 48.37 14.11 -4.78
N ALA A 384 47.93 13.44 -5.86
CA ALA A 384 46.57 12.87 -5.96
C ALA A 384 46.27 11.84 -4.85
N GLU A 385 47.27 11.02 -4.50
CA GLU A 385 47.11 10.04 -3.40
C GLU A 385 46.75 10.72 -2.09
N GLN A 386 47.45 11.81 -1.74
CA GLN A 386 47.18 12.55 -0.51
C GLN A 386 45.78 13.20 -0.57
N ARG A 387 45.46 13.91 -1.68
CA ARG A 387 44.15 14.60 -1.81
C ARG A 387 42.96 13.66 -1.78
N ILE A 388 43.04 12.52 -2.48
CA ILE A 388 42.00 11.52 -2.48
C ILE A 388 41.90 10.87 -1.09
N GLY A 389 43.03 10.60 -0.44
CA GLY A 389 43.09 10.08 0.92
C GLY A 389 42.39 11.00 1.94
N GLU A 390 42.69 12.33 1.85
CA GLU A 390 42.01 13.34 2.70
C GLU A 390 40.50 13.39 2.46
N LYS A 391 40.06 13.25 1.21
CA LYS A 391 38.64 13.19 0.87
C LYS A 391 37.93 11.91 1.36
N LEU A 392 38.60 10.77 1.29
CA LEU A 392 38.13 9.53 1.89
C LEU A 392 38.06 9.61 3.42
N ASP A 393 39.02 10.30 4.05
CA ASP A 393 38.95 10.57 5.50
C ASP A 393 37.80 11.49 5.88
N GLU A 394 37.43 12.45 5.02
CA GLU A 394 36.25 13.30 5.18
C GLU A 394 34.98 12.47 5.04
N GLU A 395 34.92 11.60 4.02
CA GLU A 395 33.81 10.69 3.75
C GLU A 395 33.56 9.75 4.93
N GLU A 396 34.60 9.10 5.46
CA GLU A 396 34.50 8.19 6.61
C GLU A 396 34.10 8.86 7.93
N LYS A 397 34.37 10.16 8.10
CA LYS A 397 33.99 10.95 9.28
C LYS A 397 32.60 11.57 9.15
N HIS A 398 32.10 11.68 7.93
CA HIS A 398 30.78 12.25 7.68
C HIS A 398 29.68 11.31 8.16
N PRO A 399 28.59 11.81 8.81
CA PRO A 399 27.42 10.98 9.11
C PRO A 399 26.88 10.33 7.84
N PRO A 400 26.60 9.02 7.84
CA PRO A 400 26.05 8.37 6.65
C PRO A 400 24.64 8.91 6.38
N VAL A 401 24.52 9.76 5.38
CA VAL A 401 23.31 10.53 5.04
C VAL A 401 22.11 9.62 4.83
N ALA A 402 22.29 8.47 4.21
CA ALA A 402 21.23 7.50 4.00
C ALA A 402 20.63 7.00 5.30
N LEU A 403 21.48 6.59 6.24
CA LEU A 403 21.01 6.10 7.55
C LEU A 403 20.50 7.28 8.40
N ALA A 404 21.18 8.43 8.34
CA ALA A 404 20.76 9.65 9.02
C ALA A 404 19.37 10.10 8.58
N THR A 405 19.10 10.12 7.28
CA THR A 405 17.77 10.52 6.75
C THR A 405 16.67 9.56 7.15
N VAL A 406 16.93 8.25 7.21
CA VAL A 406 15.96 7.26 7.68
C VAL A 406 15.59 7.50 9.15
N GLU A 407 16.60 7.68 10.01
CA GLU A 407 16.36 7.91 11.44
C GLU A 407 15.73 9.28 11.72
N LEU A 408 16.19 10.33 11.05
CA LEU A 408 15.58 11.66 11.17
C LEU A 408 14.13 11.67 10.62
N LYS A 409 13.88 10.99 9.50
CA LYS A 409 12.52 10.81 8.98
C LYS A 409 11.63 10.11 10.00
N LYS A 410 12.12 9.08 10.68
CA LYS A 410 11.40 8.41 11.75
C LYS A 410 11.07 9.35 12.90
N MET A 411 12.02 10.19 13.33
CA MET A 411 11.78 11.19 14.37
C MET A 411 10.71 12.21 13.96
N LEU A 412 10.78 12.72 12.71
CA LEU A 412 9.81 13.68 12.17
C LEU A 412 8.41 13.08 12.05
N LEU A 413 8.31 11.83 11.59
CA LEU A 413 7.04 11.11 11.51
C LEU A 413 6.44 10.85 12.90
N TYR A 414 7.27 10.53 13.91
CA TYR A 414 6.79 10.40 15.28
C TYR A 414 6.29 11.74 15.84
N ARG A 415 7.00 12.85 15.58
CA ARG A 415 6.53 14.16 15.97
C ARG A 415 5.18 14.49 15.33
N ARG A 416 5.00 14.20 14.06
CA ARG A 416 3.76 14.51 13.33
C ARG A 416 2.59 13.66 13.80
N ASP A 417 2.81 12.35 13.97
CA ASP A 417 1.74 11.37 13.99
C ASP A 417 1.57 10.63 15.33
N PHE A 418 2.61 10.51 16.16
CA PHE A 418 2.62 9.53 17.24
C PHE A 418 1.54 9.81 18.32
N VAL A 419 1.36 11.05 18.75
CA VAL A 419 0.33 11.37 19.76
C VAL A 419 -1.07 11.17 19.19
N ARG A 420 -1.30 11.50 17.92
CA ARG A 420 -2.57 11.22 17.24
C ARG A 420 -2.84 9.72 17.20
N LEU A 421 -1.82 8.89 16.93
CA LEU A 421 -1.95 7.43 17.02
C LEU A 421 -2.36 7.00 18.43
N LEU A 422 -1.68 7.49 19.47
CA LEU A 422 -1.98 7.11 20.86
C LEU A 422 -3.41 7.46 21.26
N ARG A 423 -3.95 8.60 20.81
CA ARG A 423 -5.34 9.05 21.04
C ARG A 423 -6.38 8.20 20.30
N ASN A 424 -5.95 7.37 19.37
CA ASN A 424 -6.78 6.44 18.60
C ASN A 424 -6.45 4.97 18.86
N TYR A 425 -5.52 4.70 19.79
CA TYR A 425 -5.02 3.35 20.09
C TYR A 425 -5.09 3.03 21.59
N VAL A 426 -4.37 3.80 22.41
CA VAL A 426 -4.40 3.67 23.88
C VAL A 426 -5.75 4.14 24.42
N SER A 427 -6.26 5.23 23.84
CA SER A 427 -7.62 5.74 24.06
C SER A 427 -8.32 5.94 22.72
N PHE A 428 -9.63 6.16 22.73
CA PHE A 428 -10.41 6.61 21.57
C PHE A 428 -10.89 8.04 21.80
N GLU A 429 -9.99 8.92 22.27
CA GLU A 429 -10.30 10.30 22.58
C GLU A 429 -10.82 11.05 21.35
N ASP A 430 -10.15 10.90 20.19
CA ASP A 430 -10.57 11.56 18.94
C ASP A 430 -11.94 11.06 18.45
N PHE A 431 -12.28 9.79 18.64
CA PHE A 431 -13.60 9.28 18.27
C PHE A 431 -14.75 9.97 19.03
N TYR A 432 -14.51 10.37 20.27
CA TYR A 432 -15.48 11.05 21.08
C TYR A 432 -15.39 12.59 21.02
N ASP A 433 -14.43 13.14 20.26
CA ASP A 433 -14.32 14.58 20.00
C ASP A 433 -14.99 14.92 18.66
N PRO A 434 -16.06 15.75 18.65
CA PRO A 434 -16.74 16.13 17.40
C PRO A 434 -15.87 16.87 16.38
N ASN A 435 -14.75 17.46 16.83
CA ASN A 435 -13.88 18.30 16.00
C ASN A 435 -12.69 17.52 15.41
N ARG A 436 -12.45 16.31 15.89
CA ARG A 436 -11.34 15.46 15.44
C ARG A 436 -11.86 14.11 15.00
N PRO A 437 -11.82 13.79 13.69
CA PRO A 437 -12.19 12.47 13.22
C PRO A 437 -11.18 11.43 13.68
N ALA A 438 -11.66 10.29 14.17
CA ALA A 438 -10.79 9.16 14.51
C ALA A 438 -10.14 8.59 13.23
N VAL A 439 -8.98 7.96 13.38
CA VAL A 439 -8.19 7.41 12.26
C VAL A 439 -8.90 6.31 11.45
N PHE A 440 -9.93 5.69 12.00
CA PHE A 440 -10.76 4.70 11.33
C PHE A 440 -11.99 5.29 10.65
N GLN A 441 -12.25 6.60 10.77
CA GLN A 441 -13.34 7.29 10.08
C GLN A 441 -12.85 7.75 8.71
N CYS A 442 -13.28 7.07 7.65
CA CYS A 442 -12.78 7.35 6.31
C CYS A 442 -13.45 8.53 5.59
N GLY A 443 -14.50 9.11 6.18
CA GLY A 443 -15.19 10.27 5.59
C GLY A 443 -16.66 10.34 5.97
N THR A 444 -17.45 11.07 5.16
CA THR A 444 -18.88 11.32 5.40
C THR A 444 -19.72 10.92 4.19
N LEU A 445 -20.73 10.06 4.41
CA LEU A 445 -21.71 9.67 3.40
C LEU A 445 -22.95 10.57 3.49
N TYR A 446 -23.30 11.20 2.38
CA TYR A 446 -24.55 11.96 2.19
C TYR A 446 -25.55 11.11 1.43
N ILE A 447 -26.65 10.76 2.06
CA ILE A 447 -27.70 9.91 1.48
C ILE A 447 -29.08 10.28 2.02
N ASP A 448 -30.04 10.45 1.14
CA ASP A 448 -31.44 10.72 1.49
C ASP A 448 -31.63 11.87 2.51
N GLY A 449 -30.91 12.98 2.29
CA GLY A 449 -30.96 14.17 3.16
C GLY A 449 -30.30 13.96 4.53
N ARG A 450 -29.42 13.01 4.68
CA ARG A 450 -28.66 12.74 5.91
C ARG A 450 -27.18 12.75 5.62
N SER A 451 -26.37 13.12 6.62
CA SER A 451 -24.92 12.95 6.60
C SER A 451 -24.51 11.94 7.66
N CYS A 452 -23.87 10.85 7.25
CA CYS A 452 -23.33 9.83 8.14
C CYS A 452 -21.80 10.04 8.24
N SER A 453 -21.32 10.60 9.35
CA SER A 453 -19.89 10.92 9.55
C SER A 453 -19.06 9.72 10.02
N LEU A 454 -19.70 8.65 10.50
CA LEU A 454 -19.01 7.42 10.88
C LEU A 454 -19.08 6.41 9.75
N CYS A 455 -18.07 6.44 8.91
CA CYS A 455 -17.85 5.52 7.81
C CYS A 455 -16.54 4.78 8.02
N PHE A 456 -16.53 3.46 7.84
CA PHE A 456 -15.36 2.60 7.95
C PHE A 456 -15.00 2.07 6.57
N ARG A 457 -13.71 2.01 6.25
CA ARG A 457 -13.24 1.33 5.05
C ARG A 457 -13.36 -0.19 5.25
N VAL A 458 -13.94 -0.89 4.28
CA VAL A 458 -14.12 -2.34 4.30
C VAL A 458 -12.98 -2.99 3.52
N THR A 459 -12.09 -3.67 4.22
CA THR A 459 -10.96 -4.42 3.62
C THR A 459 -11.31 -5.89 3.41
N ASP A 460 -12.15 -6.46 4.29
CA ASP A 460 -12.61 -7.85 4.24
C ASP A 460 -14.14 -7.90 4.40
N ALA A 461 -14.86 -7.99 3.29
CA ALA A 461 -16.33 -8.02 3.25
C ALA A 461 -16.92 -9.25 3.97
N ALA A 462 -16.22 -10.38 3.95
CA ALA A 462 -16.69 -11.62 4.60
C ALA A 462 -16.63 -11.50 6.12
N LYS A 463 -15.53 -10.99 6.64
CA LYS A 463 -15.33 -10.76 8.07
C LYS A 463 -16.28 -9.68 8.59
N HIS A 464 -16.45 -8.59 7.84
CA HIS A 464 -17.47 -7.57 8.15
C HIS A 464 -18.87 -8.16 8.18
N ALA A 465 -19.22 -9.04 7.22
CA ALA A 465 -20.53 -9.68 7.19
C ALA A 465 -20.81 -10.54 8.43
N ALA A 466 -19.78 -11.22 8.94
CA ALA A 466 -19.88 -12.06 10.13
C ALA A 466 -19.99 -11.23 11.43
N MET A 467 -19.22 -10.14 11.54
CA MET A 467 -19.07 -9.37 12.77
C MET A 467 -20.09 -8.24 12.93
N SER A 468 -20.56 -7.65 11.81
CA SER A 468 -21.47 -6.49 11.84
C SER A 468 -22.78 -6.70 12.61
N PRO A 469 -23.44 -7.88 12.62
CA PRO A 469 -24.66 -8.08 13.42
C PRO A 469 -24.42 -7.95 14.93
N LEU A 470 -23.21 -8.25 15.40
CA LEU A 470 -22.84 -8.16 16.82
C LEU A 470 -22.76 -6.71 17.31
N SER A 471 -22.56 -5.75 16.40
CA SER A 471 -22.46 -4.33 16.73
C SER A 471 -23.79 -3.72 17.20
N GLN A 472 -24.93 -4.33 16.91
CA GLN A 472 -26.28 -3.80 17.10
C GLN A 472 -26.52 -2.44 16.42
N CYS A 473 -25.67 -2.10 15.43
CA CYS A 473 -25.75 -0.87 14.67
C CYS A 473 -26.51 -1.07 13.35
N TYR A 474 -27.17 -0.01 12.86
CA TYR A 474 -27.66 0.03 11.48
C TYR A 474 -26.52 0.41 10.55
N LEU A 475 -26.15 -0.49 9.65
CA LEU A 475 -25.01 -0.29 8.76
C LEU A 475 -25.43 -0.38 7.30
N MET A 476 -24.96 0.54 6.50
CA MET A 476 -25.07 0.56 5.05
C MET A 476 -23.71 0.27 4.45
N TYR A 477 -23.59 -0.83 3.72
CA TYR A 477 -22.41 -1.12 2.92
C TYR A 477 -22.61 -0.48 1.56
N CYS A 478 -21.67 0.38 1.16
CA CYS A 478 -21.72 1.07 -0.13
C CYS A 478 -20.44 0.78 -0.92
N ASP A 479 -20.63 0.49 -2.20
CA ASP A 479 -19.54 0.51 -3.17
C ASP A 479 -19.37 1.95 -3.64
N CYS A 480 -18.15 2.47 -3.51
CA CYS A 480 -17.78 3.82 -3.85
C CYS A 480 -16.81 3.81 -5.04
N GLU A 481 -17.06 4.67 -6.02
CA GLU A 481 -16.22 4.84 -7.21
C GLU A 481 -15.91 6.32 -7.42
N ARG A 482 -14.62 6.64 -7.58
CA ARG A 482 -14.17 7.98 -7.91
C ARG A 482 -14.09 8.13 -9.41
N ARG A 483 -14.88 9.04 -9.98
CA ARG A 483 -14.97 9.21 -11.45
C ARG A 483 -13.69 9.68 -12.10
N GLU A 484 -12.92 10.52 -11.40
CA GLU A 484 -11.70 11.10 -11.95
C GLU A 484 -10.58 10.08 -12.14
N THR A 485 -10.41 9.17 -11.18
CA THR A 485 -9.30 8.21 -11.15
C THR A 485 -9.72 6.77 -11.47
N GLY A 486 -11.01 6.47 -11.42
CA GLY A 486 -11.53 5.10 -11.56
C GLY A 486 -11.26 4.23 -10.33
N GLU A 487 -10.79 4.82 -9.23
CA GLU A 487 -10.56 4.10 -7.99
C GLU A 487 -11.85 3.60 -7.39
N LYS A 488 -11.78 2.42 -6.76
CA LYS A 488 -12.93 1.78 -6.12
C LYS A 488 -12.61 1.43 -4.68
N MET A 489 -13.57 1.68 -3.80
CA MET A 489 -13.52 1.22 -2.42
C MET A 489 -14.90 0.83 -1.93
N GLN A 490 -14.94 0.01 -0.88
CA GLN A 490 -16.18 -0.29 -0.17
C GLN A 490 -16.14 0.32 1.22
N ILE A 491 -17.25 0.93 1.62
CA ILE A 491 -17.41 1.52 2.95
C ILE A 491 -18.58 0.91 3.70
N ALA A 492 -18.51 0.91 5.01
CA ALA A 492 -19.61 0.62 5.92
C ALA A 492 -19.99 1.90 6.67
N ALA A 493 -21.10 2.52 6.30
CA ALA A 493 -21.60 3.76 6.90
C ALA A 493 -22.62 3.46 8.00
N LEU A 494 -22.47 4.10 9.15
CA LEU A 494 -23.37 3.98 10.29
C LEU A 494 -24.51 5.01 10.19
N LEU A 495 -25.75 4.52 10.24
CA LEU A 495 -26.93 5.36 10.46
C LEU A 495 -27.35 5.26 11.93
N SER A 496 -27.20 6.33 12.69
CA SER A 496 -27.39 6.32 14.14
C SER A 496 -28.55 7.21 14.64
N ALA A 497 -29.11 8.06 13.76
CA ALA A 497 -30.26 8.92 14.07
C ALA A 497 -31.22 9.06 12.87
N GLY A 498 -32.44 9.53 13.11
CA GLY A 498 -33.45 9.72 12.08
C GLY A 498 -34.31 8.47 11.83
N SER A 499 -34.65 8.21 10.56
CA SER A 499 -35.36 7.01 10.09
C SER A 499 -34.62 6.37 8.94
N ASN A 500 -34.87 5.09 8.66
CA ASN A 500 -34.28 4.34 7.54
C ASN A 500 -35.27 4.18 6.36
N ASP A 501 -36.36 4.94 6.32
CA ASP A 501 -37.50 4.68 5.45
C ASP A 501 -37.21 4.57 3.96
N ASN A 502 -36.28 5.43 3.46
CA ASN A 502 -35.92 5.47 2.04
C ASN A 502 -34.54 4.86 1.73
N ILE A 503 -33.95 4.18 2.70
CA ILE A 503 -32.66 3.54 2.53
C ILE A 503 -32.88 2.09 2.09
N ILE A 504 -32.57 1.85 0.81
CA ILE A 504 -32.73 0.55 0.17
C ILE A 504 -31.47 0.19 -0.61
N VAL A 505 -31.26 -1.07 -0.86
CA VAL A 505 -30.17 -1.55 -1.75
C VAL A 505 -30.39 -0.96 -3.15
N GLY A 506 -29.32 -0.48 -3.78
CA GLY A 506 -29.34 0.24 -5.05
C GLY A 506 -29.54 1.76 -4.92
N ARG A 507 -29.72 2.29 -3.69
CA ARG A 507 -29.81 3.74 -3.47
C ARG A 507 -28.43 4.39 -3.66
N ASN A 508 -28.40 5.49 -4.42
CA ASN A 508 -27.20 6.28 -4.61
C ASN A 508 -27.05 7.36 -3.53
N GLY A 509 -25.84 7.60 -3.13
CA GLY A 509 -25.39 8.65 -2.25
C GLY A 509 -24.09 9.26 -2.77
N LEU A 510 -23.59 10.27 -2.06
CA LEU A 510 -22.30 10.89 -2.30
C LEU A 510 -21.44 10.73 -1.06
N PHE A 511 -20.24 10.22 -1.24
CA PHE A 511 -19.30 10.05 -0.15
C PHE A 511 -18.12 11.03 -0.33
N TYR A 512 -17.78 11.77 0.71
CA TYR A 512 -16.58 12.59 0.77
C TYR A 512 -15.59 11.96 1.72
N ASP A 513 -14.36 11.71 1.23
CA ASP A 513 -13.27 11.24 2.08
C ASP A 513 -12.70 12.38 2.95
N GLN A 514 -11.74 12.07 3.82
CA GLN A 514 -11.13 13.10 4.69
C GLN A 514 -10.30 14.14 3.92
N ASN A 515 -9.86 13.82 2.70
CA ASN A 515 -9.12 14.74 1.83
C ASN A 515 -10.06 15.65 1.03
N GLY A 516 -11.37 15.47 1.16
CA GLY A 516 -12.38 16.25 0.43
C GLY A 516 -12.66 15.75 -0.97
N ASN A 517 -12.15 14.57 -1.37
CA ASN A 517 -12.48 13.98 -2.66
C ASN A 517 -13.89 13.41 -2.63
N ASP A 518 -14.62 13.54 -3.76
CA ASP A 518 -15.96 13.03 -3.93
C ASP A 518 -15.98 11.64 -4.59
N TRP A 519 -16.89 10.80 -4.12
CA TRP A 519 -17.07 9.43 -4.57
C TRP A 519 -18.54 9.15 -4.79
N ASP A 520 -18.92 8.60 -5.95
CA ASP A 520 -20.26 8.07 -6.16
C ASP A 520 -20.44 6.80 -5.33
N ALA A 521 -21.38 6.83 -4.39
CA ALA A 521 -21.64 5.72 -3.48
C ALA A 521 -22.97 5.04 -3.80
N THR A 522 -22.98 3.71 -3.91
CA THR A 522 -24.21 2.91 -4.11
C THR A 522 -24.36 1.90 -2.99
N VAL A 523 -25.52 1.87 -2.34
CA VAL A 523 -25.83 0.92 -1.26
C VAL A 523 -25.96 -0.48 -1.83
N VAL A 524 -25.10 -1.41 -1.41
CA VAL A 524 -25.11 -2.81 -1.85
C VAL A 524 -25.68 -3.77 -0.81
N LYS A 525 -25.57 -3.42 0.48
CA LYS A 525 -26.05 -4.27 1.58
C LYS A 525 -26.44 -3.44 2.79
N ILE A 526 -27.45 -3.90 3.51
CA ILE A 526 -27.92 -3.25 4.73
C ILE A 526 -27.95 -4.27 5.87
N VAL A 527 -27.43 -3.88 7.03
CA VAL A 527 -27.60 -4.60 8.30
C VAL A 527 -28.68 -3.85 9.09
N ASP A 528 -29.88 -4.41 9.09
CA ASP A 528 -31.07 -3.77 9.65
C ASP A 528 -31.12 -3.91 11.17
N ASN A 529 -30.94 -2.81 11.89
CA ASN A 529 -31.09 -2.66 13.32
C ASN A 529 -31.86 -1.36 13.60
N PRO A 530 -32.55 -1.24 14.76
CA PRO A 530 -33.28 -0.02 15.08
C PRO A 530 -32.41 1.21 15.07
N VAL A 531 -32.84 2.26 14.38
CA VAL A 531 -32.13 3.56 14.32
C VAL A 531 -32.57 4.47 15.47
N SER A 532 -33.89 4.48 15.77
CA SER A 532 -34.48 5.30 16.84
C SER A 532 -35.67 4.60 17.51
N ILE A 533 -36.00 5.05 18.73
CA ILE A 533 -37.20 4.56 19.45
C ILE A 533 -38.51 4.93 18.70
N ARG A 534 -38.51 6.13 18.06
CA ARG A 534 -39.64 6.58 17.25
C ARG A 534 -39.87 5.68 16.04
N GLU A 535 -38.84 5.25 15.37
CA GLU A 535 -38.93 4.32 14.26
C GLU A 535 -39.45 2.94 14.73
N ALA A 536 -38.94 2.47 15.86
CA ALA A 536 -39.37 1.19 16.44
C ALA A 536 -40.86 1.17 16.81
N PHE A 537 -41.42 2.31 17.20
CA PHE A 537 -42.86 2.43 17.44
C PHE A 537 -43.67 2.14 16.17
N PHE A 538 -43.24 2.64 15.01
CA PHE A 538 -43.94 2.44 13.74
C PHE A 538 -43.52 1.15 13.01
N SER A 539 -42.44 0.50 13.43
CA SER A 539 -41.89 -0.71 12.78
C SER A 539 -42.89 -1.84 12.59
N PRO A 540 -43.75 -2.23 13.58
CA PRO A 540 -44.73 -3.30 13.39
C PRO A 540 -45.71 -2.98 12.26
N TYR A 541 -46.19 -1.73 12.19
CA TYR A 541 -47.16 -1.29 11.18
C TYR A 541 -46.52 -1.23 9.79
N LYS A 542 -45.26 -0.75 9.67
CA LYS A 542 -44.51 -0.73 8.42
C LYS A 542 -44.28 -2.15 7.89
N LYS A 543 -43.90 -3.09 8.77
CA LYS A 543 -43.74 -4.51 8.39
C LYS A 543 -45.05 -5.12 7.91
N LEU A 544 -46.15 -4.84 8.57
CA LEU A 544 -47.47 -5.30 8.14
C LEU A 544 -47.86 -4.70 6.78
N ALA A 545 -47.64 -3.41 6.56
CA ALA A 545 -47.90 -2.75 5.28
C ALA A 545 -47.05 -3.37 4.16
N ARG A 546 -45.76 -3.63 4.38
CA ARG A 546 -44.87 -4.30 3.41
C ARG A 546 -45.38 -5.72 3.09
N LEU A 547 -45.72 -6.51 4.09
CA LEU A 547 -46.27 -7.86 3.88
C LEU A 547 -47.55 -7.84 3.04
N ILE A 548 -48.43 -6.86 3.27
CA ILE A 548 -49.66 -6.69 2.47
C ILE A 548 -49.27 -6.29 1.03
N GLN A 549 -48.35 -5.33 0.84
CA GLN A 549 -47.90 -4.91 -0.49
C GLN A 549 -47.22 -6.06 -1.24
N GLU A 550 -46.36 -6.85 -0.58
CA GLU A 550 -45.74 -8.03 -1.19
C GLU A 550 -46.74 -9.09 -1.61
N LYS A 551 -47.74 -9.35 -0.78
CA LYS A 551 -48.82 -10.26 -1.13
C LYS A 551 -49.66 -9.75 -2.30
N ILE A 552 -49.99 -8.45 -2.31
CA ILE A 552 -50.70 -7.81 -3.43
C ILE A 552 -49.87 -7.87 -4.70
N ALA A 553 -48.54 -7.52 -4.65
CA ALA A 553 -47.64 -7.57 -5.77
C ALA A 553 -47.50 -9.01 -6.31
N LYS A 554 -47.32 -10.01 -5.44
CA LYS A 554 -47.31 -11.44 -5.83
C LYS A 554 -48.62 -11.89 -6.44
N SER A 555 -49.75 -11.43 -5.92
CA SER A 555 -51.06 -11.73 -6.50
C SER A 555 -51.25 -11.06 -7.85
N ALA A 556 -50.79 -9.82 -8.01
CA ALA A 556 -50.81 -9.09 -9.30
C ALA A 556 -49.91 -9.77 -10.33
N ALA A 557 -48.65 -10.10 -9.97
CA ALA A 557 -47.72 -10.81 -10.84
C ALA A 557 -48.23 -12.19 -11.24
N ASN A 558 -48.88 -12.95 -10.32
CA ASN A 558 -49.52 -14.20 -10.62
C ASN A 558 -50.78 -14.04 -11.48
N ALA A 559 -51.47 -12.92 -11.41
CA ALA A 559 -52.57 -12.60 -12.30
C ALA A 559 -52.09 -12.22 -13.69
N GLU A 560 -50.99 -11.44 -13.77
CA GLU A 560 -50.37 -11.00 -15.01
C GLU A 560 -49.74 -12.18 -15.79
N SER A 561 -49.06 -13.10 -15.09
CA SER A 561 -48.55 -14.33 -15.70
C SER A 561 -49.68 -15.22 -16.23
N LYS A 562 -50.78 -15.36 -15.49
CA LYS A 562 -51.97 -16.11 -15.97
C LYS A 562 -52.66 -15.44 -17.16
N VAL A 563 -52.62 -14.12 -17.28
CA VAL A 563 -53.17 -13.38 -18.43
C VAL A 563 -52.18 -13.51 -19.61
N SER A 564 -50.90 -13.43 -19.36
CA SER A 564 -49.85 -13.62 -20.38
C SER A 564 -49.85 -15.04 -20.96
N ASP A 565 -49.99 -16.05 -20.09
CA ASP A 565 -50.09 -17.46 -20.52
C ASP A 565 -51.39 -17.72 -21.32
N LYS A 566 -52.50 -17.04 -20.99
CA LYS A 566 -53.73 -17.10 -21.76
C LYS A 566 -53.63 -16.35 -23.10
N MET A 567 -52.88 -15.27 -23.17
CA MET A 567 -52.61 -14.54 -24.45
C MET A 567 -51.63 -15.32 -25.34
N ALA A 568 -50.58 -15.91 -24.78
CA ALA A 568 -49.65 -16.74 -25.52
C ALA A 568 -50.33 -18.02 -26.08
N GLY A 569 -51.29 -18.63 -25.34
CA GLY A 569 -52.09 -19.74 -25.80
C GLY A 569 -53.15 -19.40 -26.86
N ALA A 570 -53.50 -18.10 -27.02
CA ALA A 570 -54.51 -17.65 -27.97
C ALA A 570 -53.93 -17.31 -29.37
N VAL A 571 -52.64 -17.23 -29.52
CA VAL A 571 -51.97 -16.92 -30.82
C VAL A 571 -51.65 -18.14 -31.64
N GLU A 572 -51.82 -19.35 -31.12
CA GLU A 572 -51.37 -20.61 -31.84
C GLU A 572 -52.52 -21.56 -32.29
N LYS A 573 -53.75 -21.09 -32.57
CA LYS A 573 -54.68 -21.92 -33.39
C LYS A 573 -55.84 -21.07 -34.00
N PRO A 574 -55.85 -20.81 -35.32
CA PRO A 574 -57.06 -20.53 -36.04
C PRO A 574 -57.53 -21.83 -36.76
N LYS A 575 -58.75 -22.23 -36.48
CA LYS A 575 -59.66 -23.10 -37.18
C LYS A 575 -60.08 -24.35 -36.35
N ASP A 576 -61.40 -24.41 -36.28
CA ASP A 576 -62.26 -25.51 -35.82
C ASP A 576 -62.76 -25.38 -34.34
N ALA A 577 -63.79 -24.59 -34.20
CA ALA A 577 -64.80 -24.82 -33.13
C ALA A 577 -66.07 -24.04 -33.41
N ALA A 578 -66.89 -24.58 -34.28
CA ALA A 578 -68.34 -24.45 -34.19
C ALA A 578 -68.89 -25.84 -33.81
N ALA A 579 -69.07 -26.09 -32.56
CA ALA A 579 -69.97 -27.06 -31.95
C ALA A 579 -69.42 -27.56 -30.60
N SER A 580 -69.91 -26.98 -29.54
CA SER A 580 -70.27 -27.62 -28.27
C SER A 580 -70.13 -26.67 -27.07
N ALA A 581 -71.08 -25.78 -27.02
CA ALA A 581 -71.41 -25.07 -25.77
C ALA A 581 -72.49 -25.90 -25.09
N THR A 582 -72.13 -26.91 -24.38
CA THR A 582 -72.88 -27.54 -23.28
C THR A 582 -72.06 -28.73 -22.75
N ALA A 583 -71.66 -28.61 -21.51
CA ALA A 583 -71.05 -29.66 -20.68
C ALA A 583 -69.52 -29.45 -20.39
N SER A 584 -69.23 -28.66 -19.40
CA SER A 584 -68.13 -28.97 -18.41
C SER A 584 -68.15 -28.03 -17.21
N VAL A 585 -69.22 -28.13 -16.43
CA VAL A 585 -69.13 -27.86 -14.98
C VAL A 585 -68.78 -29.22 -14.37
N ALA A 586 -67.57 -29.64 -14.31
CA ALA A 586 -67.06 -30.67 -13.39
C ALA A 586 -65.58 -31.03 -13.79
N ASN A 587 -64.60 -30.25 -13.35
CA ASN A 587 -63.29 -30.76 -12.95
C ASN A 587 -62.55 -29.73 -12.12
N THR A 588 -63.06 -29.43 -10.94
CA THR A 588 -62.30 -28.89 -9.83
C THR A 588 -61.41 -30.03 -9.34
N LYS A 589 -60.08 -29.87 -9.51
CA LYS A 589 -59.10 -30.65 -8.79
C LYS A 589 -59.51 -30.78 -7.34
N LYS A 590 -59.58 -31.99 -6.84
CA LYS A 590 -59.79 -32.33 -5.44
C LYS A 590 -58.82 -31.54 -4.58
N THR A 591 -59.22 -30.39 -4.06
CA THR A 591 -58.59 -29.75 -2.93
C THR A 591 -58.91 -30.65 -1.75
N ASP A 592 -57.86 -31.13 -1.10
CA ASP A 592 -57.94 -32.03 0.06
C ASP A 592 -58.93 -31.44 1.09
N VAL A 593 -60.01 -32.16 1.37
CA VAL A 593 -61.06 -31.73 2.26
C VAL A 593 -60.53 -31.40 3.66
N GLY A 594 -59.38 -31.99 4.00
CA GLY A 594 -58.62 -31.71 5.22
C GLY A 594 -58.04 -30.30 5.28
N THR A 595 -57.50 -29.78 4.17
CA THR A 595 -56.94 -28.41 4.11
C THR A 595 -58.01 -27.33 4.14
N VAL A 596 -59.16 -27.56 3.50
CA VAL A 596 -60.32 -26.65 3.56
C VAL A 596 -60.93 -26.64 4.94
N ALA A 597 -61.03 -27.79 5.59
CA ALA A 597 -61.54 -27.93 6.98
C ALA A 597 -60.54 -27.24 7.97
N ALA A 598 -59.24 -27.43 7.81
CA ALA A 598 -58.22 -26.77 8.66
C ALA A 598 -58.22 -25.23 8.50
N ILE A 599 -58.39 -24.75 7.25
CA ILE A 599 -58.50 -23.31 6.98
C ILE A 599 -59.81 -22.74 7.55
N SER A 600 -60.93 -23.45 7.44
CA SER A 600 -62.21 -23.00 7.99
C SER A 600 -62.22 -22.99 9.53
N VAL A 601 -61.61 -23.99 10.18
CA VAL A 601 -61.45 -24.03 11.64
C VAL A 601 -60.54 -22.91 12.12
N ALA A 602 -59.43 -22.62 11.38
CA ALA A 602 -58.56 -21.49 11.69
C ALA A 602 -59.29 -20.15 11.53
N PHE A 603 -60.07 -19.97 10.47
CA PHE A 603 -60.85 -18.75 10.27
C PHE A 603 -61.99 -18.63 11.36
N THR A 604 -62.61 -19.71 11.75
CA THR A 604 -63.67 -19.71 12.81
C THR A 604 -63.01 -19.40 14.17
N GLY A 605 -61.83 -19.97 14.43
CA GLY A 605 -61.07 -19.67 15.65
C GLY A 605 -60.66 -18.21 15.72
N ILE A 606 -60.17 -17.66 14.61
CA ILE A 606 -59.78 -16.23 14.51
C ILE A 606 -61.01 -15.35 14.62
N ALA A 607 -62.17 -15.70 13.98
CA ALA A 607 -63.42 -14.94 14.06
C ALA A 607 -64.02 -14.92 15.48
N THR A 608 -63.89 -16.02 16.22
CA THR A 608 -64.34 -16.07 17.63
C THR A 608 -63.43 -15.24 18.54
N VAL A 609 -62.18 -15.31 18.37
CA VAL A 609 -61.24 -14.48 19.14
C VAL A 609 -61.38 -12.99 18.79
N VAL A 610 -61.50 -12.65 17.51
CA VAL A 610 -61.73 -11.26 17.06
C VAL A 610 -63.12 -10.78 17.51
N GLY A 611 -64.16 -11.62 17.43
CA GLY A 611 -65.50 -11.30 17.92
C GLY A 611 -65.56 -11.12 19.44
N GLY A 612 -64.83 -11.96 20.18
CA GLY A 612 -64.69 -11.84 21.64
C GLY A 612 -63.92 -10.57 22.05
N LEU A 613 -62.81 -10.26 21.34
CA LEU A 613 -62.03 -9.02 21.51
C LEU A 613 -62.88 -7.79 21.15
N LEU A 614 -63.65 -7.85 20.06
CA LEU A 614 -64.54 -6.77 19.64
C LEU A 614 -65.67 -6.53 20.65
N HIS A 615 -66.25 -7.59 21.17
CA HIS A 615 -67.28 -7.49 22.19
C HIS A 615 -66.75 -6.94 23.52
N ALA A 616 -65.54 -7.41 23.95
CA ALA A 616 -64.87 -6.88 25.12
C ALA A 616 -64.48 -5.40 24.92
N PHE A 617 -64.10 -5.05 23.70
CA PHE A 617 -63.70 -3.68 23.32
C PHE A 617 -64.95 -2.74 23.31
N LEU A 618 -66.06 -3.17 22.75
CA LEU A 618 -67.33 -2.42 22.78
C LEU A 618 -67.88 -2.29 24.19
N GLY A 619 -67.61 -3.26 25.06
CA GLY A 619 -68.01 -3.24 26.50
C GLY A 619 -67.25 -2.17 27.32
N LEU A 620 -66.13 -1.63 26.82
CA LEU A 620 -65.35 -0.55 27.46
C LEU A 620 -66.09 0.81 27.50
N GLY A 621 -67.16 1.00 26.70
CA GLY A 621 -67.94 2.23 26.69
C GLY A 621 -67.07 3.52 26.59
N PHE A 622 -67.15 4.39 27.60
CA PHE A 622 -66.42 5.64 27.67
C PHE A 622 -64.90 5.43 27.61
N TRP A 623 -64.34 4.27 27.97
CA TRP A 623 -62.95 3.90 27.98
C TRP A 623 -62.42 3.42 26.63
N ILE A 624 -63.25 3.36 25.57
CA ILE A 624 -62.80 2.94 24.20
C ILE A 624 -61.55 3.65 23.71
N PRO A 625 -61.39 5.00 23.86
CA PRO A 625 -60.14 5.66 23.41
C PRO A 625 -58.92 5.16 24.15
N LEU A 626 -59.04 4.85 25.44
CA LEU A 626 -57.97 4.26 26.25
C LEU A 626 -57.69 2.82 25.82
N GLY A 627 -58.69 2.07 25.43
CA GLY A 627 -58.56 0.73 24.85
C GLY A 627 -57.80 0.74 23.51
N ILE A 628 -58.11 1.68 22.63
CA ILE A 628 -57.33 1.88 21.36
C ILE A 628 -55.88 2.20 21.67
N LEU A 629 -55.63 3.14 22.59
CA LEU A 629 -54.27 3.48 23.01
C LEU A 629 -53.56 2.26 23.62
N GLY A 630 -54.27 1.45 24.42
CA GLY A 630 -53.76 0.20 24.99
C GLY A 630 -53.36 -0.82 23.93
N ILE A 631 -54.18 -1.01 22.90
CA ILE A 631 -53.84 -1.91 21.76
C ILE A 631 -52.63 -1.40 21.00
N ILE A 632 -52.59 -0.09 20.68
CA ILE A 632 -51.43 0.54 19.99
C ILE A 632 -50.17 0.34 20.82
N LEU A 633 -50.23 0.60 22.13
CA LEU A 633 -49.12 0.37 23.02
C LEU A 633 -48.74 -1.10 23.13
N ALA A 634 -49.70 -2.02 23.24
CA ALA A 634 -49.43 -3.46 23.30
C ALA A 634 -48.71 -3.99 22.06
N ILE A 635 -49.01 -3.44 20.88
CA ILE A 635 -48.34 -3.78 19.62
C ILE A 635 -46.98 -3.13 19.52
N SER A 636 -46.86 -1.86 19.89
CA SER A 636 -45.63 -1.06 19.69
C SER A 636 -44.63 -1.18 20.84
N PHE A 637 -45.10 -1.38 22.08
CA PHE A 637 -44.24 -1.39 23.27
C PHE A 637 -43.14 -2.48 23.24
N PRO A 638 -43.40 -3.73 22.87
CA PRO A 638 -42.37 -4.75 22.76
C PRO A 638 -41.25 -4.33 21.76
N SER A 639 -41.66 -3.77 20.61
CA SER A 639 -40.73 -3.29 19.60
C SER A 639 -39.90 -2.11 20.10
N MET A 640 -40.53 -1.16 20.81
CA MET A 640 -39.82 -0.03 21.43
C MET A 640 -38.86 -0.49 22.53
N LEU A 641 -39.25 -1.46 23.35
CA LEU A 641 -38.41 -1.98 24.42
C LEU A 641 -37.16 -2.70 23.86
N ILE A 642 -37.37 -3.54 22.86
CA ILE A 642 -36.25 -4.22 22.16
C ILE A 642 -35.31 -3.18 21.52
N ALA A 643 -35.89 -2.18 20.85
CA ALA A 643 -35.10 -1.10 20.26
C ALA A 643 -34.29 -0.31 21.30
N TRP A 644 -34.93 0.00 22.45
CA TRP A 644 -34.28 0.71 23.55
C TRP A 644 -33.08 -0.08 24.09
N PHE A 645 -33.21 -1.40 24.27
CA PHE A 645 -32.10 -2.26 24.67
C PHE A 645 -31.00 -2.28 23.62
N LYS A 646 -31.32 -2.48 22.33
CA LYS A 646 -30.35 -2.49 21.23
C LYS A 646 -29.64 -1.17 21.09
N LEU A 647 -30.34 -0.03 21.16
CA LEU A 647 -29.75 1.31 21.09
C LEU A 647 -28.75 1.59 22.22
N ARG A 648 -28.94 1.00 23.39
CA ARG A 648 -28.00 1.10 24.52
C ARG A 648 -26.81 0.13 24.41
N GLN A 649 -26.93 -0.92 23.60
CA GLN A 649 -25.93 -1.95 23.42
C GLN A 649 -25.09 -1.73 22.16
N ARG A 650 -25.35 -0.68 21.37
CA ARG A 650 -24.55 -0.36 20.18
C ARG A 650 -23.07 -0.27 20.54
N ASN A 651 -22.23 -1.04 19.80
CA ASN A 651 -20.80 -1.10 20.02
C ASN A 651 -20.10 -1.21 18.68
N ILE A 652 -19.12 -0.37 18.42
CA ILE A 652 -18.34 -0.39 17.17
C ILE A 652 -17.17 -1.37 17.23
N ALA A 653 -16.81 -1.91 18.40
CA ALA A 653 -15.68 -2.83 18.51
C ALA A 653 -15.76 -4.00 17.50
N PRO A 654 -16.92 -4.69 17.29
CA PRO A 654 -17.00 -5.77 16.31
C PRO A 654 -16.73 -5.30 14.87
N ILE A 655 -17.04 -4.04 14.53
CA ILE A 655 -16.80 -3.47 13.19
C ILE A 655 -15.31 -3.19 13.02
N LEU A 656 -14.68 -2.62 14.04
CA LEU A 656 -13.24 -2.38 14.06
C LEU A 656 -12.45 -3.71 14.02
N ASP A 657 -12.88 -4.73 14.79
CA ASP A 657 -12.29 -6.07 14.74
C ASP A 657 -12.40 -6.69 13.34
N ALA A 658 -13.51 -6.44 12.64
CA ALA A 658 -13.67 -6.85 11.24
C ALA A 658 -12.66 -6.14 10.32
N SER A 659 -12.34 -4.88 10.59
CA SER A 659 -11.31 -4.09 9.87
C SER A 659 -9.87 -4.38 10.31
N GLY A 660 -9.65 -5.39 11.17
CA GLY A 660 -8.29 -5.83 11.56
C GLY A 660 -7.77 -5.28 12.90
N TRP A 661 -8.56 -4.47 13.61
CA TRP A 661 -8.22 -4.05 14.97
C TRP A 661 -8.31 -5.21 15.97
N ALA A 662 -7.71 -5.04 17.14
CA ALA A 662 -7.99 -5.83 18.32
C ALA A 662 -8.48 -4.89 19.42
N VAL A 663 -9.81 -4.66 19.45
CA VAL A 663 -10.42 -3.71 20.40
C VAL A 663 -10.61 -4.39 21.74
N ASN A 664 -10.01 -3.83 22.77
CA ASN A 664 -10.06 -4.35 24.14
C ASN A 664 -11.13 -3.67 25.01
N GLY A 665 -11.71 -2.56 24.51
CA GLY A 665 -12.73 -1.77 25.18
C GLY A 665 -14.14 -1.99 24.62
N ASN A 666 -15.16 -1.62 25.42
CA ASN A 666 -16.55 -1.61 24.97
C ASN A 666 -16.88 -0.20 24.42
N VAL A 667 -16.63 0.02 23.12
CA VAL A 667 -16.78 1.31 22.46
C VAL A 667 -18.24 1.54 22.09
N ARG A 668 -19.01 2.05 23.05
CA ARG A 668 -20.45 2.25 22.93
C ARG A 668 -20.81 3.54 22.22
N ILE A 669 -21.84 3.47 21.38
CA ILE A 669 -22.52 4.63 20.81
C ILE A 669 -23.82 4.83 21.58
N ASN A 670 -23.82 5.71 22.56
CA ASN A 670 -25.02 6.13 23.25
C ASN A 670 -25.89 7.02 22.33
N ILE A 671 -27.14 7.28 22.75
CA ILE A 671 -28.09 8.05 21.93
C ILE A 671 -27.59 9.45 21.60
N PRO A 672 -27.01 10.24 22.55
CA PRO A 672 -26.47 11.56 22.24
C PRO A 672 -25.34 11.54 21.22
N LEU A 673 -24.35 10.67 21.39
CA LEU A 673 -23.25 10.50 20.41
C LEU A 673 -23.80 10.01 19.06
N GLY A 674 -24.76 9.07 19.05
CA GLY A 674 -25.38 8.63 17.81
C GLY A 674 -26.07 9.77 17.06
N THR A 675 -26.64 10.74 17.78
CA THR A 675 -27.27 11.92 17.15
C THR A 675 -26.24 12.85 16.52
N SER A 676 -25.04 12.96 17.09
CA SER A 676 -23.96 13.77 16.48
C SER A 676 -23.33 13.12 15.26
N LEU A 677 -23.31 11.77 15.22
CA LEU A 677 -22.71 11.00 14.10
C LEU A 677 -23.62 10.93 12.85
N THR A 678 -24.92 11.27 12.98
CA THR A 678 -25.82 11.35 11.82
C THR A 678 -26.51 12.69 11.81
N GLY A 679 -26.06 13.56 10.90
CA GLY A 679 -26.67 14.87 10.68
C GLY A 679 -28.00 14.76 9.95
N LEU A 680 -29.02 15.43 10.47
CA LEU A 680 -30.32 15.59 9.82
C LEU A 680 -30.42 17.01 9.21
N PRO A 681 -31.21 17.22 8.14
CA PRO A 681 -31.32 18.52 7.53
C PRO A 681 -32.00 19.52 8.49
N VAL A 682 -31.25 20.52 8.87
CA VAL A 682 -31.74 21.65 9.69
C VAL A 682 -31.70 22.90 8.84
N ARG A 683 -32.78 23.67 8.86
CA ARG A 683 -32.79 24.95 8.17
C ARG A 683 -31.93 25.94 8.94
N PRO A 684 -31.15 26.79 8.22
CA PRO A 684 -30.37 27.83 8.86
C PRO A 684 -31.25 28.77 9.68
N GLU A 685 -30.73 29.28 10.77
CA GLU A 685 -31.41 30.31 11.57
C GLU A 685 -31.69 31.54 10.70
N GLY A 686 -32.91 32.12 10.85
CA GLY A 686 -33.36 33.23 10.01
C GLY A 686 -33.89 32.85 8.63
N SER A 687 -33.86 31.57 8.23
CA SER A 687 -34.43 31.14 6.96
C SER A 687 -35.96 31.25 6.94
N ARG A 688 -36.53 31.83 5.88
CA ARG A 688 -37.97 31.98 5.67
C ARG A 688 -38.50 30.81 4.83
N LEU A 689 -39.54 30.14 5.29
CA LEU A 689 -40.25 29.16 4.50
C LEU A 689 -41.45 29.84 3.80
N ASP A 690 -41.43 29.87 2.47
CA ASP A 690 -42.65 30.17 1.73
C ASP A 690 -43.60 28.96 1.85
N SER A 691 -44.80 29.19 2.39
CA SER A 691 -45.79 28.16 2.60
C SER A 691 -46.67 27.93 1.34
N TYR A 692 -46.50 28.75 0.29
CA TYR A 692 -47.25 28.56 -0.95
C TYR A 692 -46.60 27.43 -1.76
N ASP A 693 -47.34 26.36 -1.93
CA ASP A 693 -46.99 25.24 -2.79
C ASP A 693 -48.06 25.07 -3.86
N PRO A 694 -47.78 25.42 -5.13
CA PRO A 694 -48.74 25.32 -6.23
C PRO A 694 -49.16 23.88 -6.55
N PHE A 695 -48.37 22.88 -6.13
CA PHE A 695 -48.62 21.46 -6.30
C PHE A 695 -49.08 20.76 -5.01
N SER A 696 -49.40 21.54 -3.97
CA SER A 696 -49.82 20.95 -2.70
C SER A 696 -51.14 20.19 -2.89
N GLN A 697 -51.11 18.89 -2.67
CA GLN A 697 -52.32 18.11 -2.54
C GLN A 697 -53.08 18.63 -1.31
N LYS A 698 -54.41 18.84 -1.44
CA LYS A 698 -55.26 19.22 -0.30
C LYS A 698 -55.03 18.17 0.82
N LYS A 699 -54.28 18.59 1.82
CA LYS A 699 -54.03 17.71 2.98
C LYS A 699 -55.36 17.29 3.53
N PHE A 700 -55.61 16.00 3.53
CA PHE A 700 -56.81 15.42 4.18
C PHE A 700 -56.86 15.96 5.61
N PRO A 701 -57.90 16.63 6.03
CA PRO A 701 -57.89 17.39 7.29
C PRO A 701 -58.02 16.41 8.47
N VAL A 702 -56.93 15.63 8.71
CA VAL A 702 -56.86 14.56 9.73
C VAL A 702 -57.34 15.10 11.08
N LYS A 703 -56.95 16.33 11.42
CA LYS A 703 -57.41 16.95 12.68
C LYS A 703 -58.93 17.15 12.69
N ARG A 704 -59.54 17.54 11.58
CA ARG A 704 -60.98 17.71 11.47
C ARG A 704 -61.69 16.35 11.48
N VAL A 705 -61.13 15.34 10.78
CA VAL A 705 -61.68 13.98 10.76
C VAL A 705 -61.59 13.32 12.13
N ILE A 706 -60.47 13.49 12.85
CA ILE A 706 -60.36 13.04 14.24
C ILE A 706 -61.36 13.80 15.14
N LEU A 707 -61.48 15.12 14.95
CA LEU A 707 -62.46 15.91 15.72
C LEU A 707 -63.89 15.50 15.42
N PHE A 708 -64.26 15.32 14.13
CA PHE A 708 -65.56 14.85 13.74
C PHE A 708 -65.80 13.39 14.16
N GLY A 709 -64.80 12.54 14.11
CA GLY A 709 -64.85 11.16 14.62
C GLY A 709 -65.07 11.13 16.13
N LEU A 710 -64.37 11.95 16.89
CA LEU A 710 -64.56 12.13 18.33
C LEU A 710 -65.98 12.68 18.65
N LEU A 711 -66.37 13.69 17.86
CA LEU A 711 -67.74 14.28 18.06
C LEU A 711 -68.83 13.28 17.70
N ALA A 712 -68.66 12.48 16.63
CA ALA A 712 -69.60 11.41 16.29
C ALA A 712 -69.64 10.30 17.38
N LEU A 713 -68.46 9.92 17.92
CA LEU A 713 -68.39 8.97 19.03
C LEU A 713 -69.05 9.51 20.29
N ILE A 714 -68.91 10.80 20.59
CA ILE A 714 -69.64 11.43 21.71
C ILE A 714 -71.15 11.42 21.45
N VAL A 715 -71.53 11.78 20.22
CA VAL A 715 -73.01 11.75 19.86
C VAL A 715 -73.58 10.34 19.93
N ILE A 716 -72.84 9.33 19.39
CA ILE A 716 -73.22 7.93 19.44
C ILE A 716 -73.27 7.47 20.93
N GLY A 717 -72.28 7.84 21.70
CA GLY A 717 -72.25 7.53 23.15
C GLY A 717 -73.36 8.12 23.90
N CYS A 718 -73.77 9.39 23.65
CA CYS A 718 -74.94 10.02 24.23
C CYS A 718 -76.22 9.34 23.77
N PHE A 719 -76.30 8.98 22.48
CA PHE A 719 -77.48 8.31 21.94
C PHE A 719 -77.67 6.89 22.55
N VAL A 720 -76.62 6.13 22.67
CA VAL A 720 -76.61 4.81 23.31
C VAL A 720 -76.96 4.96 24.79
N TRP A 721 -76.43 5.97 25.47
CA TRP A 721 -76.76 6.25 26.89
C TRP A 721 -78.21 6.59 27.06
N ILE A 722 -78.79 7.39 26.13
CA ILE A 722 -80.23 7.71 26.13
C ILE A 722 -81.08 6.46 25.91
N LEU A 723 -80.66 5.51 25.06
CA LEU A 723 -81.41 4.27 24.78
C LEU A 723 -81.31 3.21 25.88
N VAL A 724 -80.16 3.18 26.59
CA VAL A 724 -79.90 2.13 27.59
C VAL A 724 -80.40 2.52 28.98
N THR A 725 -80.54 3.79 29.30
CA THR A 725 -81.02 4.23 30.61
C THR A 725 -82.56 4.45 30.59
N PRO A 726 -83.27 3.81 31.47
CA PRO A 726 -84.76 3.92 31.52
C PRO A 726 -85.27 5.36 31.68
N ASP A 727 -84.46 6.22 32.30
CA ASP A 727 -84.79 7.63 32.53
C ASP A 727 -83.99 8.59 31.61
N GLY A 728 -83.25 8.05 30.60
CA GLY A 728 -82.30 8.82 29.77
C GLY A 728 -82.98 10.00 29.06
N ILE A 729 -84.15 9.84 28.52
CA ILE A 729 -84.86 10.93 27.82
C ILE A 729 -85.33 12.00 28.81
N ARG A 730 -85.78 11.62 29.99
CA ARG A 730 -86.19 12.56 31.07
C ARG A 730 -85.00 13.25 31.68
N GLY A 731 -83.86 12.53 31.87
CA GLY A 731 -82.60 13.08 32.40
C GLY A 731 -81.94 14.10 31.47
N VAL A 732 -81.93 13.83 30.16
CA VAL A 732 -81.37 14.80 29.15
C VAL A 732 -82.25 16.06 29.06
N ALA A 733 -83.62 15.88 29.09
CA ALA A 733 -84.51 17.04 29.10
C ALA A 733 -84.30 17.91 30.36
N TRP A 734 -84.08 17.31 31.51
CA TRP A 734 -83.77 18.04 32.77
C TRP A 734 -82.38 18.71 32.74
N THR A 735 -81.37 18.04 32.22
CA THR A 735 -80.06 18.64 32.15
C THR A 735 -79.95 19.76 31.10
N LEU A 736 -80.65 19.64 29.98
CA LEU A 736 -80.73 20.75 28.98
C LEU A 736 -81.52 21.92 29.50
N LEU A 737 -82.62 21.68 30.26
CA LEU A 737 -83.39 22.69 30.92
C LEU A 737 -82.58 23.40 32.03
N ASP A 738 -81.77 22.66 32.81
CA ASP A 738 -80.89 23.23 33.84
C ASP A 738 -79.73 24.01 33.23
N LEU A 739 -79.10 23.49 32.13
CA LEU A 739 -78.10 24.17 31.39
C LEU A 739 -78.64 25.48 30.75
N GLY A 740 -79.85 25.41 30.16
CA GLY A 740 -80.58 26.55 29.63
C GLY A 740 -80.88 27.59 30.69
N ARG A 741 -81.33 27.17 31.86
CA ARG A 741 -81.49 28.07 33.02
C ARG A 741 -80.20 28.70 33.49
N ARG A 742 -79.10 27.96 33.57
CA ARG A 742 -77.75 28.50 33.94
C ARG A 742 -77.26 29.49 32.93
N ILE A 743 -77.44 29.21 31.60
CA ILE A 743 -77.09 30.13 30.55
C ILE A 743 -77.94 31.40 30.58
N ALA A 744 -79.28 31.26 30.72
CA ALA A 744 -80.13 32.41 30.84
C ALA A 744 -79.85 33.26 32.07
N TYR A 745 -79.52 32.64 33.19
CA TYR A 745 -79.07 33.33 34.38
C TYR A 745 -77.75 34.07 34.20
N LYS A 746 -76.81 33.45 33.52
CA LYS A 746 -75.50 34.06 33.27
C LYS A 746 -75.51 35.23 32.27
N PHE A 747 -76.45 35.26 31.36
CA PHE A 747 -76.65 36.29 30.35
C PHE A 747 -77.81 37.22 30.61
N SER A 748 -78.48 37.18 31.79
CA SER A 748 -79.63 38.02 32.22
C SER A 748 -80.74 38.11 31.18
N ILE A 749 -81.06 36.99 30.48
CA ILE A 749 -82.17 36.90 29.55
C ILE A 749 -83.44 36.55 30.34
N PRO A 750 -84.53 37.35 30.30
CA PRO A 750 -85.79 37.05 30.98
C PRO A 750 -86.44 35.84 30.36
N LEU A 751 -86.72 34.76 31.17
CA LEU A 751 -87.44 33.56 30.77
C LEU A 751 -88.93 33.85 30.61
N PRO A 752 -89.60 33.46 29.53
CA PRO A 752 -91.07 33.54 29.47
C PRO A 752 -91.69 32.54 30.51
N ARG A 753 -92.72 32.95 31.15
CA ARG A 753 -93.53 32.15 32.17
C ARG A 753 -94.20 30.97 31.56
#